data_472e0a802e2a5fc2b18722520358e562
#
_entry.id   472e0a802e2a5fc2b18722520358e562
#
_cell.length_a   1.000
_cell.length_b   1.000
_cell.length_c   1.000
_cell.angle_alpha   90.00
_cell.angle_beta   90.00
_cell.angle_gamma   90.00
#
_symmetry.space_group_name_H-M   'P 1'
#
loop_
_entity.id
_entity.type
_entity.pdbx_description
1 polymer ?
#
loop_
_entity_poly.entity_id
_entity_poly.type
_entity_poly.pdbx_seq_one_letter_code
_entity_poly.pdbx_strand_id
1 'polypeptide(L)'
;MSQTTLLEEVVHWSQETCRKELRSALPKLTSLHEKSESWDEHIRILKVITEMFLPHIGLKEVEACLSKVLPKAVTMFDNLMKEISNQVGGLSSQNTELRTLLRKLLEATVQIIEAMSTCVRRVCLFDEALELDAIRSLPSCILKVLKQTFQHCKESEEVYCGRLSLVADLLQGLFKEAYSLQKGLMELLDRISLGTEATEEDVTDIVTVIHSLLDLCYVISDLDMALHANTWKFIVKQSVKHQSFVEEHLRHGDISSCLCDNLLASFSTCLELGDQIRHIAVQEMTQCAEYKLFQKNMKMCRFFANTLVHYIKEFSSFLSKYCCRFHQLYLQITSMFPPSLCAPSLHPPLSEELSVAALLPMEALLIQLLPLRPFAEAVLGKNQQLSADRQLPQCLLLVSVLGHLPPQPEETLQLWHQGDLFPEETPRFPVYQAIMNVFRVCCTERMVPVLLPGVMMKGQAQGRVSLHHHVCVHLCASVASLPPSYLPGLERCLVEAVLQSDWQTALLATDVWCFTARYGTAELCLQHALLIAHLVKVCAGGVYQSSHLGLLLRRMVFLMTPHHQMALVERFPPSQVENLPVWHHVLLRALSPDASLRLQEDVTALTQQSLDHWRDGGYRLGQVEKVNTALKALRVVVRGQPSSGGEGVPAAARGIVTRLWSRMCPVQVQTHPVLQCTLRWLLLISASLVKTIDHNAIHQALQCVASLVSHKCPDEVALAALEFLASLGNVFFSQDSQGQIVPRLGSLFGSLLAETSWLLHQHALEAFAHFAEVTNHEKVISNSLSVEETKAKVVNYLSKTVNTQEVGERRLDRLKMESPLIEQNNRRLETELEGASSGSTAIAPADSEPCPKRARQETNREEEYSRYVQTAESALKALQALGSQDTTAPQPPQWLGARLRELQTLIAQISPGP
;
A
#
# COMPACT_ATOMS: atom_id res chain seq x y z
N MET A 1 2.85 -72.73 35.76
CA MET A 1 3.81 -71.68 36.22
C MET A 1 2.98 -70.42 36.46
N SER A 2 3.18 -69.76 37.55
CA SER A 2 2.55 -68.47 37.89
C SER A 2 3.04 -67.44 36.87
N GLN A 3 2.19 -66.50 36.43
CA GLN A 3 2.55 -65.48 35.40
C GLN A 3 3.73 -64.61 35.82
N THR A 4 3.91 -64.37 37.11
CA THR A 4 5.05 -63.63 37.73
C THR A 4 6.38 -64.39 37.62
N THR A 5 6.37 -65.74 37.65
CA THR A 5 7.58 -66.53 37.52
C THR A 5 8.21 -66.49 36.13
N LEU A 6 7.40 -66.34 35.05
CA LEU A 6 7.93 -66.24 33.65
C LEU A 6 8.76 -64.95 33.44
N LEU A 7 8.31 -63.80 33.94
CA LEU A 7 9.01 -62.55 33.78
C LEU A 7 10.35 -62.54 34.52
N GLU A 8 10.37 -63.11 35.75
CA GLU A 8 11.57 -63.25 36.53
C GLU A 8 12.61 -64.20 35.91
N GLU A 9 12.19 -65.28 35.30
CA GLU A 9 13.05 -66.20 34.58
C GLU A 9 13.65 -65.55 33.31
N VAL A 10 12.81 -64.88 32.49
CA VAL A 10 13.21 -64.32 31.18
C VAL A 10 14.26 -63.22 31.31
N VAL A 11 14.20 -62.38 32.38
CA VAL A 11 15.20 -61.33 32.62
C VAL A 11 16.63 -61.86 32.74
N HIS A 12 16.80 -63.11 33.09
CA HIS A 12 18.11 -63.76 33.25
C HIS A 12 18.53 -64.57 32.01
N TRP A 13 17.72 -64.61 30.90
CA TRP A 13 18.05 -65.38 29.74
C TRP A 13 19.19 -64.77 28.92
N SER A 14 20.00 -65.67 28.31
CA SER A 14 20.98 -65.23 27.31
C SER A 14 20.26 -64.86 25.98
N GLN A 15 20.91 -64.08 25.16
CA GLN A 15 20.41 -63.77 23.81
C GLN A 15 20.13 -65.00 22.97
N GLU A 16 20.94 -66.06 23.13
CA GLU A 16 20.77 -67.35 22.44
C GLU A 16 19.53 -68.07 22.95
N THR A 17 19.25 -68.01 24.24
CA THR A 17 18.04 -68.60 24.85
C THR A 17 16.78 -67.84 24.37
N CYS A 18 16.82 -66.50 24.35
CA CYS A 18 15.72 -65.70 23.82
C CYS A 18 15.39 -66.04 22.38
N ARG A 19 16.43 -66.28 21.52
CA ARG A 19 16.25 -66.69 20.13
C ARG A 19 15.59 -68.04 19.99
N LYS A 20 15.98 -69.06 20.80
CA LYS A 20 15.41 -70.40 20.77
C LYS A 20 13.97 -70.41 21.25
N GLU A 21 13.66 -69.68 22.32
CA GLU A 21 12.37 -69.65 22.96
C GLU A 21 11.41 -68.53 22.40
N LEU A 22 11.84 -67.85 21.33
CA LEU A 22 11.10 -66.72 20.75
C LEU A 22 9.61 -67.08 20.52
N ARG A 23 9.33 -68.19 19.86
CA ARG A 23 7.95 -68.62 19.47
C ARG A 23 7.10 -69.02 20.66
N SER A 24 7.71 -69.47 21.75
CA SER A 24 6.99 -69.94 22.96
C SER A 24 6.78 -68.84 23.98
N ALA A 25 7.78 -67.98 24.18
CA ALA A 25 7.80 -66.97 25.25
C ALA A 25 7.15 -65.64 24.80
N LEU A 26 7.41 -65.14 23.58
CA LEU A 26 6.92 -63.85 23.10
C LEU A 26 5.37 -63.76 23.12
N PRO A 27 4.57 -64.74 22.63
CA PRO A 27 3.10 -64.67 22.74
C PRO A 27 2.60 -64.61 24.17
N LYS A 28 3.27 -65.30 25.10
CA LYS A 28 2.92 -65.30 26.53
C LYS A 28 3.20 -63.93 27.15
N LEU A 29 4.36 -63.33 26.84
CA LEU A 29 4.74 -62.00 27.30
C LEU A 29 3.82 -60.91 26.73
N THR A 30 3.46 -61.01 25.47
CA THR A 30 2.51 -60.08 24.84
C THR A 30 1.13 -60.20 25.53
N SER A 31 0.62 -61.40 25.76
CA SER A 31 -0.63 -61.61 26.51
C SER A 31 -0.56 -61.14 27.95
N LEU A 32 0.60 -61.27 28.60
CA LEU A 32 0.83 -60.75 29.97
C LEU A 32 0.79 -59.21 29.91
N HIS A 33 1.45 -58.60 28.94
CA HIS A 33 1.44 -57.14 28.75
C HIS A 33 0.01 -56.58 28.51
N GLU A 34 -0.83 -57.27 27.72
CA GLU A 34 -2.22 -56.87 27.52
C GLU A 34 -3.08 -56.93 28.78
N LYS A 35 -2.82 -57.90 29.67
CA LYS A 35 -3.65 -58.18 30.87
C LYS A 35 -3.19 -57.45 32.12
N SER A 36 -1.94 -57.01 32.16
CA SER A 36 -1.40 -56.34 33.35
C SER A 36 -2.10 -55.00 33.60
N GLU A 37 -2.36 -54.65 34.86
CA GLU A 37 -2.95 -53.38 35.28
C GLU A 37 -1.91 -52.46 35.94
N SER A 38 -0.74 -52.99 36.36
CA SER A 38 0.33 -52.25 37.00
C SER A 38 1.26 -51.60 35.94
N TRP A 39 1.47 -50.30 36.02
CA TRP A 39 2.38 -49.58 35.13
C TRP A 39 3.84 -50.06 35.25
N ASP A 40 4.30 -50.38 36.46
CA ASP A 40 5.68 -50.89 36.69
C ASP A 40 5.89 -52.26 36.00
N GLU A 41 4.90 -53.15 36.11
CA GLU A 41 4.95 -54.44 35.43
C GLU A 41 4.92 -54.30 33.90
N HIS A 42 4.08 -53.40 33.37
CA HIS A 42 4.01 -53.10 31.92
C HIS A 42 5.37 -52.64 31.38
N ILE A 43 6.05 -51.74 32.09
CA ILE A 43 7.34 -51.20 31.65
C ILE A 43 8.41 -52.32 31.67
N ARG A 44 8.40 -53.17 32.70
CA ARG A 44 9.33 -54.27 32.75
C ARG A 44 9.11 -55.27 31.62
N ILE A 45 7.87 -55.62 31.34
CA ILE A 45 7.52 -56.50 30.21
C ILE A 45 7.89 -55.86 28.88
N LEU A 46 7.55 -54.56 28.69
CA LEU A 46 7.84 -53.78 27.47
C LEU A 46 9.39 -53.78 27.22
N LYS A 47 10.20 -53.53 28.26
CA LYS A 47 11.66 -53.56 28.13
C LYS A 47 12.17 -54.93 27.72
N VAL A 48 11.68 -56.00 28.37
CA VAL A 48 12.03 -57.38 28.01
C VAL A 48 11.69 -57.69 26.55
N ILE A 49 10.51 -57.30 26.09
CA ILE A 49 10.12 -57.54 24.69
C ILE A 49 11.02 -56.74 23.75
N THR A 50 11.27 -55.46 24.01
CA THR A 50 12.01 -54.57 23.09
C THR A 50 13.51 -54.81 23.08
N GLU A 51 14.13 -55.12 24.25
CA GLU A 51 15.58 -55.31 24.37
C GLU A 51 16.04 -56.77 24.15
N MET A 52 15.22 -57.74 24.55
CA MET A 52 15.65 -59.14 24.49
C MET A 52 15.07 -59.97 23.34
N PHE A 53 13.81 -59.70 22.94
CA PHE A 53 13.15 -60.49 21.88
C PHE A 53 13.13 -59.82 20.54
N LEU A 54 12.88 -58.51 20.49
CA LEU A 54 12.81 -57.76 19.24
C LEU A 54 14.06 -57.87 18.35
N PRO A 55 15.31 -57.97 18.91
CA PRO A 55 16.50 -58.24 18.08
C PRO A 55 16.49 -59.57 17.29
N HIS A 56 15.65 -60.48 17.66
CA HIS A 56 15.54 -61.83 17.01
C HIS A 56 14.36 -61.96 16.09
N ILE A 57 13.48 -60.91 15.98
CA ILE A 57 12.30 -60.88 15.10
C ILE A 57 12.74 -60.38 13.71
N GLY A 58 12.33 -61.13 12.64
CA GLY A 58 12.51 -60.69 11.27
C GLY A 58 11.50 -59.62 10.82
N LEU A 59 11.83 -58.87 9.79
CA LEU A 59 11.02 -57.73 9.34
C LEU A 59 9.54 -58.09 9.10
N LYS A 60 9.27 -59.26 8.50
CA LYS A 60 7.90 -59.74 8.20
C LYS A 60 7.04 -60.02 9.45
N GLU A 61 7.64 -60.23 10.60
CA GLU A 61 6.95 -60.55 11.87
C GLU A 61 6.94 -59.37 12.82
N VAL A 62 7.67 -58.25 12.50
CA VAL A 62 7.81 -57.10 13.37
C VAL A 62 6.45 -56.41 13.58
N GLU A 63 5.71 -56.16 12.55
CA GLU A 63 4.38 -55.50 12.66
C GLU A 63 3.39 -56.33 13.52
N ALA A 64 3.39 -57.66 13.31
CA ALA A 64 2.56 -58.53 14.14
C ALA A 64 2.83 -58.47 15.65
N CYS A 65 4.07 -58.15 16.01
CA CYS A 65 4.46 -57.87 17.40
C CYS A 65 4.11 -56.45 17.83
N LEU A 66 4.50 -55.45 17.04
CA LEU A 66 4.33 -54.04 17.37
C LEU A 66 2.87 -53.61 17.47
N SER A 67 2.01 -54.13 16.55
CA SER A 67 0.56 -53.84 16.55
C SER A 67 -0.18 -54.25 17.82
N LYS A 68 0.37 -55.26 18.57
CA LYS A 68 -0.17 -55.73 19.85
C LYS A 68 0.42 -54.99 21.03
N VAL A 69 1.71 -54.65 21.00
CA VAL A 69 2.46 -54.10 22.16
C VAL A 69 2.30 -52.56 22.22
N LEU A 70 2.47 -51.87 21.13
CA LEU A 70 2.54 -50.38 21.11
C LEU A 70 1.22 -49.69 21.48
N PRO A 71 0.01 -50.11 21.02
CA PRO A 71 -1.21 -49.44 21.42
C PRO A 71 -1.46 -49.50 22.95
N LYS A 72 -1.06 -50.58 23.61
CA LYS A 72 -1.16 -50.72 25.04
C LYS A 72 -0.12 -49.83 25.76
N ALA A 73 1.09 -49.71 25.20
CA ALA A 73 2.12 -48.80 25.71
C ALA A 73 1.65 -47.33 25.61
N VAL A 74 1.01 -46.94 24.52
CA VAL A 74 0.37 -45.61 24.38
C VAL A 74 -0.71 -45.39 25.43
N THR A 75 -1.62 -46.35 25.59
CA THR A 75 -2.70 -46.23 26.61
C THR A 75 -2.14 -46.06 28.01
N MET A 76 -1.04 -46.80 28.33
CA MET A 76 -0.39 -46.67 29.59
C MET A 76 0.29 -45.32 29.76
N PHE A 77 0.98 -44.82 28.71
CA PHE A 77 1.55 -43.48 28.68
C PHE A 77 0.49 -42.42 28.97
N ASP A 78 -0.65 -42.51 28.32
CA ASP A 78 -1.79 -41.61 28.52
C ASP A 78 -2.30 -41.62 29.96
N ASN A 79 -2.36 -42.81 30.58
CA ASN A 79 -2.78 -42.95 31.98
C ASN A 79 -1.74 -42.37 32.96
N LEU A 80 -0.44 -42.55 32.70
CA LEU A 80 0.62 -41.94 33.47
C LEU A 80 0.59 -40.42 33.40
N MET A 81 0.39 -39.85 32.20
CA MET A 81 0.30 -38.39 32.01
C MET A 81 -0.92 -37.81 32.73
N LYS A 82 -2.07 -38.49 32.69
CA LYS A 82 -3.29 -38.09 33.44
C LYS A 82 -3.04 -38.16 34.95
N GLU A 83 -2.37 -39.22 35.45
CA GLU A 83 -2.07 -39.36 36.86
C GLU A 83 -1.09 -38.25 37.30
N ILE A 84 -0.07 -37.91 36.52
CA ILE A 84 0.81 -36.78 36.79
C ILE A 84 -0.01 -35.50 36.92
N SER A 85 -0.87 -35.22 35.97
CA SER A 85 -1.70 -34.00 35.98
C SER A 85 -2.63 -33.95 37.21
N ASN A 86 -3.22 -35.07 37.63
CA ASN A 86 -4.09 -35.15 38.79
C ASN A 86 -3.30 -34.92 40.13
N GLN A 87 -2.07 -35.39 40.20
CA GLN A 87 -1.30 -35.35 41.43
C GLN A 87 -0.48 -34.04 41.64
N VAL A 88 -0.24 -33.29 40.54
CA VAL A 88 0.62 -32.09 40.59
C VAL A 88 0.05 -31.00 41.52
N GLY A 89 -1.27 -30.88 41.66
CA GLY A 89 -1.91 -29.88 42.54
C GLY A 89 -1.41 -29.88 43.99
N GLY A 90 -1.00 -31.05 44.49
CA GLY A 90 -0.43 -31.24 45.84
C GLY A 90 1.08 -31.09 45.96
N LEU A 91 1.81 -30.79 44.84
CA LEU A 91 3.24 -30.73 44.82
C LEU A 91 3.79 -29.60 45.72
N SER A 92 4.63 -29.93 46.70
CA SER A 92 5.35 -28.95 47.53
C SER A 92 6.71 -29.50 47.98
N SER A 93 7.62 -28.63 48.39
CA SER A 93 8.91 -29.03 48.93
C SER A 93 8.82 -29.82 50.22
N GLN A 94 7.69 -29.71 50.96
CA GLN A 94 7.44 -30.41 52.21
C GLN A 94 6.80 -31.79 51.99
N ASN A 95 6.11 -32.03 50.87
CA ASN A 95 5.47 -33.32 50.57
C ASN A 95 6.47 -34.24 49.81
N THR A 96 7.32 -34.91 50.56
CA THR A 96 8.37 -35.80 50.01
C THR A 96 7.81 -37.06 49.38
N GLU A 97 6.69 -37.58 49.84
CA GLU A 97 6.06 -38.79 49.28
C GLU A 97 5.49 -38.51 47.90
N LEU A 98 4.70 -37.43 47.77
CA LEU A 98 4.15 -37.03 46.49
C LEU A 98 5.24 -36.66 45.48
N ARG A 99 6.29 -35.96 45.92
CA ARG A 99 7.46 -35.66 45.09
C ARG A 99 8.10 -36.92 44.56
N THR A 100 8.30 -37.93 45.43
CA THR A 100 8.88 -39.20 45.04
C THR A 100 7.98 -39.95 44.06
N LEU A 101 6.68 -39.94 44.28
CA LEU A 101 5.71 -40.55 43.36
C LEU A 101 5.76 -39.88 41.98
N LEU A 102 5.67 -38.54 41.91
CA LEU A 102 5.73 -37.80 40.64
C LEU A 102 7.02 -38.03 39.87
N ARG A 103 8.15 -38.12 40.58
CA ARG A 103 9.45 -38.48 39.96
C ARG A 103 9.41 -39.89 39.36
N LYS A 104 8.86 -40.89 40.10
CA LYS A 104 8.70 -42.25 39.54
C LYS A 104 7.79 -42.30 38.35
N LEU A 105 6.67 -41.54 38.35
CA LEU A 105 5.75 -41.47 37.19
C LEU A 105 6.42 -40.82 35.95
N LEU A 106 7.19 -39.74 36.15
CA LEU A 106 7.98 -39.13 35.06
C LEU A 106 9.09 -40.05 34.56
N GLU A 107 9.80 -40.74 35.45
CA GLU A 107 10.80 -41.76 35.06
C GLU A 107 10.16 -42.91 34.26
N ALA A 108 8.94 -43.31 34.63
CA ALA A 108 8.18 -44.31 33.91
C ALA A 108 7.83 -43.86 32.46
N THR A 109 7.40 -42.59 32.28
CA THR A 109 7.14 -42.05 30.95
C THR A 109 8.40 -41.98 30.09
N VAL A 110 9.55 -41.63 30.66
CA VAL A 110 10.86 -41.66 29.94
C VAL A 110 11.18 -43.08 29.49
N GLN A 111 11.00 -44.11 30.36
CA GLN A 111 11.31 -45.50 30.04
C GLN A 111 10.44 -46.04 28.87
N ILE A 112 9.17 -45.58 28.73
CA ILE A 112 8.34 -45.94 27.61
C ILE A 112 8.89 -45.34 26.30
N ILE A 113 9.33 -44.06 26.33
CA ILE A 113 9.93 -43.39 25.18
C ILE A 113 11.23 -44.08 24.78
N GLU A 114 12.08 -44.47 25.72
CA GLU A 114 13.31 -45.23 25.50
C GLU A 114 13.03 -46.60 24.82
N ALA A 115 12.00 -47.31 25.27
CA ALA A 115 11.57 -48.57 24.66
C ALA A 115 11.12 -48.37 23.21
N MET A 116 10.32 -47.30 22.93
CA MET A 116 9.94 -46.93 21.55
C MET A 116 11.18 -46.55 20.70
N SER A 117 12.12 -45.83 21.26
CA SER A 117 13.41 -45.49 20.60
C SER A 117 14.21 -46.77 20.27
N THR A 118 14.13 -47.79 21.10
CA THR A 118 14.76 -49.09 20.81
C THR A 118 14.05 -49.81 19.66
N CYS A 119 12.73 -49.74 19.59
CA CYS A 119 11.99 -50.26 18.45
C CYS A 119 12.41 -49.59 17.12
N VAL A 120 12.49 -48.25 17.11
CA VAL A 120 12.94 -47.48 15.93
C VAL A 120 14.35 -47.89 15.51
N ARG A 121 15.29 -47.90 16.47
CA ARG A 121 16.67 -48.30 16.21
C ARG A 121 16.76 -49.71 15.62
N ARG A 122 15.96 -50.63 16.14
CA ARG A 122 15.98 -52.01 15.64
C ARG A 122 15.47 -52.10 14.20
N VAL A 123 14.36 -51.39 13.87
CA VAL A 123 13.84 -51.36 12.52
C VAL A 123 14.83 -50.70 11.55
N CYS A 124 15.56 -49.68 12.00
CA CYS A 124 16.61 -49.03 11.19
C CYS A 124 17.82 -49.98 10.87
N LEU A 125 18.00 -51.07 11.60
CA LEU A 125 19.08 -52.02 11.37
C LEU A 125 18.77 -53.04 10.26
N PHE A 126 17.57 -53.13 9.77
CA PHE A 126 17.26 -53.98 8.61
C PHE A 126 17.82 -53.35 7.33
N ASP A 127 18.56 -54.16 6.56
CA ASP A 127 19.16 -53.74 5.28
C ASP A 127 18.18 -53.88 4.10
N GLU A 128 17.03 -54.50 4.33
CA GLU A 128 15.98 -54.68 3.34
C GLU A 128 15.25 -53.35 3.07
N ALA A 129 14.65 -53.22 1.89
CA ALA A 129 13.76 -52.09 1.57
C ALA A 129 12.57 -52.11 2.55
N LEU A 130 12.35 -50.98 3.24
CA LEU A 130 11.28 -50.86 4.21
C LEU A 130 9.99 -50.39 3.49
N GLU A 131 8.96 -51.18 3.60
CA GLU A 131 7.60 -50.85 3.22
C GLU A 131 6.82 -50.41 4.46
N LEU A 132 5.84 -49.51 4.31
CA LEU A 132 5.13 -48.92 5.45
C LEU A 132 4.26 -49.94 6.18
N ASP A 133 3.69 -50.91 5.43
CA ASP A 133 2.87 -51.97 5.97
C ASP A 133 3.62 -52.86 6.98
N ALA A 134 4.94 -53.04 6.79
CA ALA A 134 5.78 -53.80 7.72
C ALA A 134 5.98 -53.14 9.09
N ILE A 135 5.61 -51.83 9.25
CA ILE A 135 5.83 -51.06 10.47
C ILE A 135 4.68 -50.11 10.77
N ARG A 136 3.49 -50.30 10.21
CA ARG A 136 2.33 -49.39 10.26
C ARG A 136 1.98 -48.84 11.65
N SER A 137 2.02 -49.71 12.68
CA SER A 137 1.71 -49.34 14.05
C SER A 137 2.75 -48.38 14.68
N LEU A 138 4.01 -48.47 14.25
CA LEU A 138 5.12 -47.76 14.91
C LEU A 138 5.03 -46.23 14.76
N PRO A 139 4.89 -45.65 13.56
CA PRO A 139 4.78 -44.21 13.41
C PRO A 139 3.56 -43.63 14.14
N SER A 140 2.41 -44.26 14.01
CA SER A 140 1.17 -43.77 14.60
C SER A 140 1.21 -43.72 16.12
N CYS A 141 1.77 -44.77 16.77
CA CYS A 141 1.93 -44.83 18.23
C CYS A 141 2.96 -43.83 18.72
N ILE A 142 4.12 -43.70 18.06
CA ILE A 142 5.15 -42.74 18.43
C ILE A 142 4.63 -41.31 18.33
N LEU A 143 3.97 -40.92 17.24
CA LEU A 143 3.46 -39.56 17.04
C LEU A 143 2.43 -39.16 18.12
N LYS A 144 1.59 -40.09 18.59
CA LYS A 144 0.68 -39.87 19.73
C LYS A 144 1.45 -39.56 21.02
N VAL A 145 2.45 -40.37 21.35
CA VAL A 145 3.27 -40.18 22.55
C VAL A 145 4.07 -38.88 22.47
N LEU A 146 4.65 -38.55 21.30
CA LEU A 146 5.37 -37.32 21.10
C LEU A 146 4.47 -36.09 21.28
N LYS A 147 3.26 -36.11 20.68
CA LYS A 147 2.29 -35.00 20.81
C LYS A 147 1.97 -34.73 22.29
N GLN A 148 1.68 -35.76 23.06
CA GLN A 148 1.37 -35.59 24.48
C GLN A 148 2.57 -35.15 25.31
N THR A 149 3.77 -35.72 25.03
CA THR A 149 5.00 -35.32 25.69
C THR A 149 5.31 -33.85 25.48
N PHE A 150 5.31 -33.38 24.22
CA PHE A 150 5.60 -31.98 23.93
C PHE A 150 4.51 -31.03 24.41
N GLN A 151 3.24 -31.46 24.39
CA GLN A 151 2.15 -30.69 24.98
C GLN A 151 2.36 -30.50 26.49
N HIS A 152 2.71 -31.59 27.21
CA HIS A 152 3.02 -31.52 28.63
C HIS A 152 4.24 -30.64 28.94
N CYS A 153 5.29 -30.71 28.12
CA CYS A 153 6.42 -29.80 28.23
C CYS A 153 6.05 -28.33 27.97
N LYS A 154 5.18 -28.06 27.02
CA LYS A 154 4.71 -26.71 26.68
C LYS A 154 3.88 -26.11 27.84
N GLU A 155 3.00 -26.89 28.41
CA GLU A 155 2.09 -26.50 29.50
C GLU A 155 2.71 -26.66 30.90
N SER A 156 4.01 -27.06 31.00
CA SER A 156 4.63 -27.44 32.27
C SER A 156 4.63 -26.32 33.32
N GLU A 157 4.76 -25.05 32.92
CA GLU A 157 4.70 -23.92 33.85
C GLU A 157 3.32 -23.80 34.54
N GLU A 158 2.26 -23.99 33.78
CA GLU A 158 0.88 -23.97 34.27
C GLU A 158 0.56 -25.22 35.06
N VAL A 159 0.91 -26.39 34.51
CA VAL A 159 0.70 -27.72 35.15
C VAL A 159 1.37 -27.79 36.51
N TYR A 160 2.62 -27.38 36.63
CA TYR A 160 3.39 -27.45 37.89
C TYR A 160 3.26 -26.20 38.77
N CYS A 161 2.41 -25.25 38.44
CA CYS A 161 2.10 -24.07 39.25
C CYS A 161 3.32 -23.31 39.76
N GLY A 162 4.35 -23.10 38.95
CA GLY A 162 5.60 -22.43 39.33
C GLY A 162 6.56 -23.25 40.17
N ARG A 163 6.34 -24.58 40.34
CA ARG A 163 7.19 -25.50 41.12
C ARG A 163 8.05 -26.40 40.23
N LEU A 164 8.36 -25.97 39.01
CA LEU A 164 9.17 -26.69 38.02
C LEU A 164 10.52 -27.15 38.56
N SER A 165 11.15 -26.37 39.44
CA SER A 165 12.48 -26.66 40.00
C SER A 165 12.56 -28.01 40.71
N LEU A 166 11.44 -28.59 41.16
CA LEU A 166 11.38 -29.87 41.85
C LEU A 166 11.47 -31.10 40.94
N VAL A 167 11.19 -30.91 39.64
CA VAL A 167 11.13 -31.96 38.60
C VAL A 167 11.81 -31.55 37.28
N ALA A 168 12.49 -30.43 37.26
CA ALA A 168 13.09 -29.85 36.05
C ALA A 168 14.05 -30.77 35.32
N ASP A 169 14.86 -31.53 36.07
CA ASP A 169 15.81 -32.52 35.59
C ASP A 169 15.12 -33.64 34.81
N LEU A 170 13.99 -34.12 35.31
CA LEU A 170 13.20 -35.18 34.66
C LEU A 170 12.43 -34.66 33.43
N LEU A 171 11.86 -33.45 33.51
CA LEU A 171 11.21 -32.83 32.36
C LEU A 171 12.20 -32.56 31.23
N GLN A 172 13.42 -32.12 31.56
CA GLN A 172 14.49 -31.95 30.58
C GLN A 172 14.91 -33.32 29.98
N GLY A 173 15.01 -34.36 30.82
CA GLY A 173 15.26 -35.73 30.37
C GLY A 173 14.15 -36.24 29.43
N LEU A 174 12.89 -36.04 29.80
CA LEU A 174 11.71 -36.39 29.02
C LEU A 174 11.70 -35.70 27.63
N PHE A 175 11.97 -34.39 27.60
CA PHE A 175 12.08 -33.63 26.35
C PHE A 175 13.22 -34.15 25.46
N LYS A 176 14.39 -34.41 26.05
CA LYS A 176 15.58 -34.90 25.32
C LYS A 176 15.33 -36.26 24.67
N GLU A 177 14.70 -37.20 25.40
CA GLU A 177 14.39 -38.52 24.87
C GLU A 177 13.29 -38.44 23.79
N ALA A 178 12.28 -37.60 23.98
CA ALA A 178 11.25 -37.34 22.94
C ALA A 178 11.88 -36.72 21.68
N TYR A 179 12.82 -35.77 21.82
CA TYR A 179 13.56 -35.19 20.70
C TYR A 179 14.33 -36.27 19.92
N SER A 180 15.04 -37.14 20.65
CA SER A 180 15.82 -38.25 20.08
C SER A 180 14.89 -39.24 19.34
N LEU A 181 13.74 -39.58 19.94
CA LEU A 181 12.75 -40.48 19.34
C LEU A 181 12.17 -39.88 18.07
N GLN A 182 11.80 -38.58 18.04
CA GLN A 182 11.29 -37.92 16.85
C GLN A 182 12.35 -37.92 15.73
N LYS A 183 13.59 -37.61 16.03
CA LYS A 183 14.70 -37.65 15.08
C LYS A 183 14.86 -39.04 14.48
N GLY A 184 14.89 -40.07 15.30
CA GLY A 184 14.99 -41.46 14.85
C GLY A 184 13.80 -41.89 13.98
N LEU A 185 12.58 -41.49 14.36
CA LEU A 185 11.39 -41.74 13.55
C LEU A 185 11.49 -41.07 12.18
N MET A 186 11.92 -39.80 12.09
CA MET A 186 12.09 -39.11 10.80
C MET A 186 13.18 -39.78 9.95
N GLU A 187 14.28 -40.25 10.52
CA GLU A 187 15.31 -41.00 9.80
C GLU A 187 14.79 -42.34 9.30
N LEU A 188 13.95 -43.03 10.05
CA LEU A 188 13.27 -44.25 9.62
C LEU A 188 12.32 -44.01 8.45
N LEU A 189 11.42 -43.03 8.59
CA LEU A 189 10.43 -42.68 7.55
C LEU A 189 11.09 -42.18 6.25
N ASP A 190 12.28 -41.59 6.35
CA ASP A 190 13.03 -41.13 5.17
C ASP A 190 13.52 -42.30 4.29
N ARG A 191 13.67 -43.49 4.87
CA ARG A 191 14.03 -44.74 4.17
C ARG A 191 12.85 -45.38 3.44
N ILE A 192 11.61 -45.08 3.81
CA ILE A 192 10.40 -45.64 3.22
C ILE A 192 10.18 -45.03 1.83
N SER A 193 9.91 -45.87 0.84
CA SER A 193 9.54 -45.46 -0.51
C SER A 193 8.23 -46.16 -0.88
N LEU A 194 7.25 -45.40 -1.35
CA LEU A 194 6.07 -45.99 -1.97
C LEU A 194 6.44 -46.51 -3.36
N GLY A 195 6.21 -47.79 -3.61
CA GLY A 195 6.41 -48.44 -4.93
C GLY A 195 5.27 -48.11 -5.91
N THR A 196 5.41 -48.52 -7.15
CA THR A 196 4.34 -48.33 -8.18
C THR A 196 3.06 -49.12 -7.88
N GLU A 197 3.10 -50.07 -6.96
CA GLU A 197 1.97 -50.88 -6.50
C GLU A 197 1.43 -50.45 -5.11
N ALA A 198 1.73 -49.22 -4.69
CA ALA A 198 1.27 -48.67 -3.40
C ALA A 198 -0.26 -48.77 -3.30
N THR A 199 -0.75 -49.28 -2.20
CA THR A 199 -2.18 -49.40 -1.93
C THR A 199 -2.77 -48.07 -1.42
N GLU A 200 -4.09 -47.92 -1.50
CA GLU A 200 -4.79 -46.76 -0.96
C GLU A 200 -4.55 -46.60 0.57
N GLU A 201 -4.35 -47.72 1.28
CA GLU A 201 -4.01 -47.74 2.70
C GLU A 201 -2.63 -47.14 2.96
N ASP A 202 -1.62 -47.49 2.12
CA ASP A 202 -0.26 -46.94 2.28
C ASP A 202 -0.23 -45.42 2.04
N VAL A 203 -0.98 -44.94 1.08
CA VAL A 203 -1.15 -43.50 0.82
C VAL A 203 -1.80 -42.81 2.03
N THR A 204 -2.87 -43.40 2.58
CA THR A 204 -3.58 -42.86 3.76
C THR A 204 -2.66 -42.83 4.97
N ASP A 205 -1.82 -43.80 5.17
CA ASP A 205 -0.87 -43.86 6.29
C ASP A 205 0.20 -42.78 6.17
N ILE A 206 0.81 -42.56 5.00
CA ILE A 206 1.77 -41.46 4.78
C ILE A 206 1.10 -40.10 4.98
N VAL A 207 -0.10 -39.90 4.44
CA VAL A 207 -0.87 -38.66 4.63
C VAL A 207 -1.14 -38.42 6.13
N THR A 208 -1.53 -39.47 6.87
CA THR A 208 -1.76 -39.42 8.30
C THR A 208 -0.51 -39.05 9.07
N VAL A 209 0.65 -39.60 8.69
CA VAL A 209 1.94 -39.25 9.29
C VAL A 209 2.27 -37.76 9.04
N ILE A 210 2.13 -37.28 7.80
CA ILE A 210 2.38 -35.87 7.45
C ILE A 210 1.46 -34.94 8.27
N HIS A 211 0.16 -35.24 8.35
CA HIS A 211 -0.80 -34.44 9.09
C HIS A 211 -0.55 -34.46 10.60
N SER A 212 -0.13 -35.62 11.14
CA SER A 212 0.23 -35.72 12.57
C SER A 212 1.50 -34.94 12.91
N LEU A 213 2.48 -34.90 12.01
CA LEU A 213 3.66 -34.05 12.14
C LEU A 213 3.31 -32.57 12.00
N LEU A 214 2.35 -32.20 11.14
CA LEU A 214 1.84 -30.83 11.06
C LEU A 214 1.19 -30.40 12.38
N ASP A 215 0.33 -31.24 12.94
CA ASP A 215 -0.25 -31.02 14.26
C ASP A 215 0.81 -30.86 15.35
N LEU A 216 1.89 -31.64 15.27
CA LEU A 216 3.01 -31.58 16.20
C LEU A 216 3.77 -30.25 16.08
N CYS A 217 3.91 -29.68 14.88
CA CYS A 217 4.54 -28.38 14.67
C CYS A 217 3.90 -27.25 15.48
N TYR A 218 2.57 -27.27 15.68
CA TYR A 218 1.88 -26.30 16.55
C TYR A 218 2.30 -26.39 18.01
N VAL A 219 2.66 -27.58 18.46
CA VAL A 219 3.07 -27.78 19.83
C VAL A 219 4.51 -27.39 20.05
N ILE A 220 5.40 -27.76 19.12
CA ILE A 220 6.86 -27.56 19.28
C ILE A 220 7.35 -26.17 18.86
N SER A 221 6.50 -25.33 18.25
CA SER A 221 6.88 -23.99 17.76
C SER A 221 7.57 -23.12 18.82
N ASP A 222 7.11 -23.20 20.07
CA ASP A 222 7.58 -22.38 21.18
C ASP A 222 8.59 -23.11 22.07
N LEU A 223 8.83 -24.43 21.83
CA LEU A 223 9.71 -25.25 22.66
C LEU A 223 11.14 -25.25 22.14
N ASP A 224 11.34 -25.56 20.87
CA ASP A 224 12.68 -25.63 20.26
C ASP A 224 12.65 -25.29 18.77
N MET A 225 13.37 -24.22 18.40
CA MET A 225 13.43 -23.74 17.00
C MET A 225 14.08 -24.74 16.04
N ALA A 226 15.08 -25.51 16.49
CA ALA A 226 15.78 -26.45 15.63
C ALA A 226 14.91 -27.68 15.34
N LEU A 227 14.24 -28.19 16.35
CA LEU A 227 13.26 -29.27 16.22
C LEU A 227 12.13 -28.85 15.29
N HIS A 228 11.58 -27.67 15.48
CA HIS A 228 10.53 -27.09 14.65
C HIS A 228 10.95 -26.98 13.18
N ALA A 229 12.12 -26.40 12.89
CA ALA A 229 12.64 -26.29 11.53
C ALA A 229 12.89 -27.65 10.88
N ASN A 230 13.46 -28.61 11.61
CA ASN A 230 13.72 -29.96 11.11
C ASN A 230 12.42 -30.69 10.79
N THR A 231 11.39 -30.54 11.61
CA THR A 231 10.08 -31.15 11.39
C THR A 231 9.43 -30.57 10.12
N TRP A 232 9.46 -29.25 9.93
CA TRP A 232 8.97 -28.63 8.70
C TRP A 232 9.74 -29.06 7.46
N LYS A 233 11.07 -29.12 7.54
CA LYS A 233 11.89 -29.64 6.44
C LYS A 233 11.49 -31.06 6.07
N PHE A 234 11.19 -31.87 7.07
CA PHE A 234 10.78 -33.26 6.86
C PHE A 234 9.38 -33.34 6.23
N ILE A 235 8.39 -32.58 6.73
CA ILE A 235 7.02 -32.52 6.17
C ILE A 235 7.08 -32.21 4.67
N VAL A 236 7.77 -31.12 4.30
CA VAL A 236 7.84 -30.69 2.90
C VAL A 236 8.60 -31.72 2.05
N LYS A 237 9.71 -32.27 2.57
CA LYS A 237 10.48 -33.34 1.89
C LYS A 237 9.62 -34.56 1.60
N GLN A 238 8.82 -35.03 2.58
CA GLN A 238 7.97 -36.22 2.38
C GLN A 238 6.79 -35.90 1.44
N SER A 239 6.20 -34.72 1.54
CA SER A 239 5.15 -34.28 0.63
C SER A 239 5.61 -34.27 -0.84
N VAL A 240 6.82 -33.78 -1.10
CA VAL A 240 7.42 -33.76 -2.47
C VAL A 240 7.89 -35.15 -2.88
N LYS A 241 8.51 -35.94 -1.98
CA LYS A 241 9.00 -37.29 -2.27
C LYS A 241 7.90 -38.22 -2.75
N HIS A 242 6.71 -38.13 -2.18
CA HIS A 242 5.54 -38.94 -2.50
C HIS A 242 4.46 -38.20 -3.27
N GLN A 243 4.80 -37.08 -3.92
CA GLN A 243 3.86 -36.12 -4.53
C GLN A 243 2.79 -36.83 -5.37
N SER A 244 3.17 -37.69 -6.31
CA SER A 244 2.25 -38.37 -7.22
C SER A 244 1.16 -39.19 -6.54
N PHE A 245 1.33 -39.56 -5.28
CA PHE A 245 0.37 -40.37 -4.51
C PHE A 245 -0.42 -39.51 -3.49
N VAL A 246 0.22 -38.52 -2.91
CA VAL A 246 -0.37 -37.82 -1.75
C VAL A 246 -0.96 -36.43 -2.08
N GLU A 247 -0.66 -35.85 -3.26
CA GLU A 247 -1.01 -34.46 -3.56
C GLU A 247 -2.52 -34.16 -3.46
N GLU A 248 -3.41 -35.08 -3.81
CA GLU A 248 -4.85 -34.86 -3.69
C GLU A 248 -5.38 -34.97 -2.25
N HIS A 249 -4.65 -35.64 -1.37
CA HIS A 249 -5.07 -35.97 -0.01
C HIS A 249 -4.48 -35.03 1.07
N LEU A 250 -3.46 -34.24 0.72
CA LEU A 250 -2.82 -33.31 1.65
C LEU A 250 -3.71 -32.11 1.98
N ARG A 251 -3.69 -31.68 3.24
CA ARG A 251 -4.31 -30.44 3.69
C ARG A 251 -3.45 -29.22 3.31
N HIS A 252 -3.37 -28.93 2.00
CA HIS A 252 -2.53 -27.86 1.47
C HIS A 252 -2.80 -26.50 2.08
N GLY A 253 -4.08 -26.21 2.42
CA GLY A 253 -4.48 -24.97 3.08
C GLY A 253 -3.87 -24.83 4.47
N ASP A 254 -3.90 -25.91 5.27
CA ASP A 254 -3.35 -25.92 6.62
C ASP A 254 -1.83 -25.79 6.59
N ILE A 255 -1.15 -26.55 5.69
CA ILE A 255 0.30 -26.48 5.52
C ILE A 255 0.74 -25.07 5.10
N SER A 256 0.13 -24.50 4.06
CA SER A 256 0.49 -23.17 3.56
C SER A 256 0.16 -22.06 4.55
N SER A 257 -1.00 -22.13 5.22
CA SER A 257 -1.37 -21.14 6.26
C SER A 257 -0.41 -21.19 7.44
N CYS A 258 -0.07 -22.40 7.92
CA CYS A 258 0.85 -22.55 9.02
C CYS A 258 2.27 -22.07 8.67
N LEU A 259 2.75 -22.30 7.43
CA LEU A 259 4.02 -21.72 6.95
C LEU A 259 3.97 -20.19 6.93
N CYS A 260 2.87 -19.59 6.47
CA CYS A 260 2.67 -18.14 6.49
C CYS A 260 2.69 -17.59 7.92
N ASP A 261 2.00 -18.26 8.85
CA ASP A 261 1.90 -17.82 10.25
C ASP A 261 3.25 -17.93 10.96
N ASN A 262 4.00 -19.02 10.73
CA ASN A 262 5.36 -19.19 11.28
C ASN A 262 6.35 -18.15 10.70
N LEU A 263 6.23 -17.82 9.41
CA LEU A 263 7.01 -16.76 8.79
C LEU A 263 6.71 -15.42 9.44
N LEU A 264 5.43 -15.07 9.60
CA LEU A 264 5.02 -13.81 10.23
C LEU A 264 5.42 -13.74 11.70
N ALA A 265 5.29 -14.83 12.46
CA ALA A 265 5.72 -14.88 13.86
C ALA A 265 7.23 -14.65 13.99
N SER A 266 8.04 -15.36 13.19
CA SER A 266 9.51 -15.17 13.21
C SER A 266 9.90 -13.76 12.76
N PHE A 267 9.19 -13.20 11.80
CA PHE A 267 9.41 -11.85 11.30
C PHE A 267 9.06 -10.79 12.34
N SER A 268 7.90 -10.91 13.00
CA SER A 268 7.46 -9.99 14.07
C SER A 268 8.43 -10.02 15.24
N THR A 269 8.87 -11.22 15.66
CA THR A 269 9.91 -11.36 16.72
C THR A 269 11.22 -10.66 16.32
N CYS A 270 11.63 -10.73 15.05
CA CYS A 270 12.81 -9.99 14.58
C CYS A 270 12.61 -8.47 14.69
N LEU A 271 11.42 -7.95 14.38
CA LEU A 271 11.12 -6.52 14.50
C LEU A 271 11.13 -6.06 15.96
N GLU A 272 10.52 -6.83 16.88
CA GLU A 272 10.50 -6.55 18.32
C GLU A 272 11.91 -6.54 18.91
N LEU A 273 12.71 -7.57 18.62
CA LEU A 273 14.11 -7.64 19.06
C LEU A 273 14.96 -6.52 18.45
N GLY A 274 14.74 -6.19 17.18
CA GLY A 274 15.41 -5.09 16.51
C GLY A 274 15.10 -3.74 17.14
N ASP A 275 13.86 -3.51 17.59
CA ASP A 275 13.48 -2.29 18.31
C ASP A 275 14.13 -2.23 19.71
N GLN A 276 14.20 -3.35 20.45
CA GLN A 276 14.87 -3.42 21.75
C GLN A 276 16.36 -3.04 21.67
N ILE A 277 17.06 -3.48 20.62
CA ILE A 277 18.49 -3.20 20.45
C ILE A 277 18.79 -1.89 19.70
N ARG A 278 17.75 -1.14 19.29
CA ARG A 278 17.88 0.10 18.51
C ARG A 278 18.79 1.16 19.14
N HIS A 279 18.82 1.20 20.47
CA HIS A 279 19.59 2.20 21.22
C HIS A 279 21.00 1.75 21.60
N ILE A 280 21.39 0.51 21.28
CA ILE A 280 22.70 -0.04 21.59
C ILE A 280 23.69 0.35 20.49
N ALA A 281 24.90 0.76 20.86
CA ALA A 281 25.93 1.06 19.88
C ALA A 281 26.29 -0.20 19.04
N VAL A 282 26.50 -0.04 17.73
CA VAL A 282 26.71 -1.15 16.79
C VAL A 282 27.86 -2.08 17.24
N GLN A 283 28.90 -1.54 17.88
CA GLN A 283 30.04 -2.29 18.36
C GLN A 283 29.72 -3.20 19.55
N GLU A 284 28.78 -2.80 20.40
CA GLU A 284 28.35 -3.55 21.59
C GLU A 284 27.18 -4.50 21.29
N MET A 285 26.42 -4.20 20.24
CA MET A 285 25.24 -4.94 19.82
C MET A 285 25.50 -6.44 19.60
N THR A 286 26.63 -6.79 19.00
CA THR A 286 26.98 -8.19 18.68
C THR A 286 27.18 -9.08 19.90
N GLN A 287 27.38 -8.51 21.09
CA GLN A 287 27.61 -9.25 22.34
C GLN A 287 26.31 -9.47 23.12
N CYS A 288 25.23 -8.71 22.84
CA CYS A 288 24.01 -8.83 23.62
C CYS A 288 23.23 -10.13 23.29
N ALA A 289 22.42 -10.58 24.26
CA ALA A 289 21.63 -11.82 24.14
C ALA A 289 20.51 -11.64 23.09
N GLU A 290 19.91 -10.47 23.04
CA GLU A 290 18.83 -10.07 22.14
C GLU A 290 19.29 -10.11 20.66
N TYR A 291 20.52 -9.68 20.37
CA TYR A 291 21.09 -9.80 19.03
C TYR A 291 21.29 -11.27 18.60
N LYS A 292 21.76 -12.13 19.52
CA LYS A 292 21.90 -13.55 19.22
C LYS A 292 20.55 -14.21 18.96
N LEU A 293 19.52 -13.79 19.69
CA LEU A 293 18.15 -14.25 19.47
C LEU A 293 17.57 -13.71 18.16
N PHE A 294 17.83 -12.43 17.82
CA PHE A 294 17.51 -11.83 16.53
C PHE A 294 18.09 -12.65 15.37
N GLN A 295 19.40 -13.00 15.44
CA GLN A 295 20.07 -13.80 14.42
C GLN A 295 19.47 -15.20 14.26
N LYS A 296 19.00 -15.81 15.35
CA LYS A 296 18.30 -17.11 15.29
C LYS A 296 16.94 -16.96 14.60
N ASN A 297 16.14 -15.99 15.01
CA ASN A 297 14.81 -15.74 14.41
C ASN A 297 14.92 -15.31 12.94
N MET A 298 15.93 -14.54 12.56
CA MET A 298 16.21 -14.20 11.18
C MET A 298 16.50 -15.43 10.29
N LYS A 299 17.25 -16.41 10.83
CA LYS A 299 17.46 -17.69 10.14
C LYS A 299 16.15 -18.47 9.98
N MET A 300 15.28 -18.44 10.99
CA MET A 300 13.95 -19.05 10.92
C MET A 300 13.05 -18.34 9.90
N CYS A 301 13.03 -17.01 9.90
CA CYS A 301 12.32 -16.21 8.92
C CYS A 301 12.73 -16.60 7.48
N ARG A 302 14.03 -16.61 7.20
CA ARG A 302 14.57 -17.05 5.90
C ARG A 302 14.19 -18.49 5.55
N PHE A 303 14.25 -19.39 6.52
CA PHE A 303 13.90 -20.79 6.36
C PHE A 303 12.43 -20.95 5.98
N PHE A 304 11.50 -20.32 6.72
CA PHE A 304 10.08 -20.43 6.43
C PHE A 304 9.71 -19.76 5.11
N ALA A 305 10.28 -18.60 4.79
CA ALA A 305 10.07 -17.92 3.53
C ALA A 305 10.48 -18.81 2.32
N ASN A 306 11.68 -19.39 2.35
CA ASN A 306 12.15 -20.28 1.29
C ASN A 306 11.35 -21.59 1.22
N THR A 307 10.95 -22.13 2.37
CA THR A 307 10.14 -23.36 2.44
C THR A 307 8.74 -23.12 1.84
N LEU A 308 8.14 -21.97 2.12
CA LEU A 308 6.86 -21.57 1.54
C LEU A 308 6.94 -21.43 0.01
N VAL A 309 7.98 -20.76 -0.50
CA VAL A 309 8.21 -20.61 -1.95
C VAL A 309 8.37 -21.98 -2.62
N HIS A 310 9.17 -22.87 -2.01
CA HIS A 310 9.35 -24.22 -2.53
C HIS A 310 8.04 -25.01 -2.53
N TYR A 311 7.27 -24.97 -1.44
CA TYR A 311 6.00 -25.68 -1.33
C TYR A 311 4.98 -25.19 -2.37
N ILE A 312 4.88 -23.87 -2.55
CA ILE A 312 3.98 -23.27 -3.55
C ILE A 312 4.39 -23.66 -4.96
N LYS A 313 5.69 -23.70 -5.26
CA LYS A 313 6.19 -24.13 -6.56
C LYS A 313 5.75 -25.56 -6.91
N GLU A 314 5.87 -26.49 -5.96
CA GLU A 314 5.56 -27.90 -6.19
C GLU A 314 4.04 -28.20 -6.21
N PHE A 315 3.23 -27.43 -5.45
CA PHE A 315 1.79 -27.69 -5.27
C PHE A 315 0.89 -26.52 -5.74
N SER A 316 1.32 -25.76 -6.76
CA SER A 316 0.63 -24.55 -7.22
C SER A 316 -0.83 -24.78 -7.62
N SER A 317 -1.16 -25.92 -8.26
CA SER A 317 -2.52 -26.29 -8.67
C SER A 317 -3.50 -26.39 -7.50
N PHE A 318 -3.05 -26.90 -6.35
CA PHE A 318 -3.88 -27.08 -5.15
C PHE A 318 -3.96 -25.81 -4.28
N LEU A 319 -3.03 -24.89 -4.49
CA LEU A 319 -2.90 -23.66 -3.69
C LEU A 319 -3.59 -22.44 -4.30
N SER A 320 -4.13 -22.55 -5.50
CA SER A 320 -4.81 -21.45 -6.21
C SER A 320 -5.90 -20.78 -5.37
N LYS A 321 -6.70 -21.52 -4.62
CA LYS A 321 -7.76 -20.97 -3.74
C LYS A 321 -7.25 -20.18 -2.52
N TYR A 322 -5.96 -20.26 -2.19
CA TYR A 322 -5.34 -19.54 -1.06
C TYR A 322 -4.57 -18.29 -1.49
N CYS A 323 -4.62 -17.91 -2.75
CA CYS A 323 -3.90 -16.75 -3.30
C CYS A 323 -4.18 -15.43 -2.56
N CYS A 324 -5.40 -15.25 -2.04
CA CYS A 324 -5.73 -14.09 -1.21
C CYS A 324 -4.86 -14.01 0.06
N ARG A 325 -4.56 -15.16 0.71
CA ARG A 325 -3.68 -15.23 1.88
C ARG A 325 -2.24 -14.86 1.53
N PHE A 326 -1.74 -15.33 0.36
CA PHE A 326 -0.38 -14.98 -0.10
C PHE A 326 -0.26 -13.50 -0.46
N HIS A 327 -1.30 -12.92 -1.06
CA HIS A 327 -1.37 -11.48 -1.30
C HIS A 327 -1.31 -10.69 0.01
N GLN A 328 -2.11 -11.07 1.01
CA GLN A 328 -2.09 -10.43 2.33
C GLN A 328 -0.74 -10.56 3.02
N LEU A 329 -0.09 -11.74 2.95
CA LEU A 329 1.24 -11.98 3.48
C LEU A 329 2.27 -11.02 2.86
N TYR A 330 2.25 -10.90 1.53
CA TYR A 330 3.15 -9.98 0.80
C TYR A 330 2.97 -8.54 1.28
N LEU A 331 1.73 -8.05 1.35
CA LEU A 331 1.44 -6.69 1.81
C LEU A 331 1.85 -6.46 3.26
N GLN A 332 1.62 -7.43 4.12
CA GLN A 332 1.96 -7.33 5.54
C GLN A 332 3.47 -7.26 5.76
N ILE A 333 4.25 -8.12 5.11
CA ILE A 333 5.71 -8.09 5.23
C ILE A 333 6.26 -6.79 4.63
N THR A 334 5.84 -6.41 3.44
CA THR A 334 6.36 -5.21 2.76
C THR A 334 5.97 -3.90 3.45
N SER A 335 4.85 -3.87 4.18
CA SER A 335 4.45 -2.68 4.96
C SER A 335 5.42 -2.36 6.11
N MET A 336 6.19 -3.34 6.57
CA MET A 336 7.13 -3.21 7.69
C MET A 336 8.56 -2.86 7.26
N PHE A 337 8.80 -2.62 5.97
CA PHE A 337 10.09 -2.17 5.46
C PHE A 337 10.03 -0.75 4.91
N PRO A 338 11.16 0.02 5.00
CA PRO A 338 11.27 1.26 4.24
C PRO A 338 11.04 0.99 2.74
N PRO A 339 10.30 1.83 2.03
CA PRO A 339 9.93 3.20 2.38
C PRO A 339 8.56 3.36 3.05
N SER A 340 7.93 2.31 3.53
CA SER A 340 6.66 2.43 4.27
C SER A 340 6.82 3.35 5.48
N LEU A 341 5.83 4.22 5.68
CA LEU A 341 5.79 5.13 6.83
C LEU A 341 5.46 4.41 8.15
N CYS A 342 5.00 3.17 8.07
CA CYS A 342 4.73 2.30 9.22
C CYS A 342 5.92 1.40 9.58
N ALA A 343 7.01 1.45 8.80
CA ALA A 343 8.20 0.64 9.05
C ALA A 343 8.86 1.04 10.38
N PRO A 344 9.19 0.08 11.25
CA PRO A 344 9.92 0.36 12.47
C PRO A 344 11.34 0.89 12.16
N SER A 345 11.83 1.76 13.03
CA SER A 345 13.18 2.30 12.90
C SER A 345 14.20 1.27 13.42
N LEU A 346 14.79 0.51 12.52
CA LEU A 346 15.84 -0.48 12.83
C LEU A 346 17.22 0.08 12.50
N HIS A 347 18.27 -0.50 13.11
CA HIS A 347 19.64 -0.26 12.66
C HIS A 347 19.80 -0.68 11.18
N PRO A 348 20.46 0.12 10.33
CA PRO A 348 20.60 -0.17 8.89
C PRO A 348 21.11 -1.60 8.59
N PRO A 349 22.15 -2.15 9.26
CA PRO A 349 22.59 -3.52 9.03
C PRO A 349 21.51 -4.57 9.33
N LEU A 350 20.73 -4.39 10.40
CA LEU A 350 19.64 -5.32 10.76
C LEU A 350 18.50 -5.27 9.77
N SER A 351 18.15 -4.06 9.33
CA SER A 351 17.12 -3.85 8.30
C SER A 351 17.52 -4.51 6.98
N GLU A 352 18.79 -4.40 6.57
CA GLU A 352 19.31 -5.01 5.36
C GLU A 352 19.32 -6.55 5.45
N GLU A 353 19.80 -7.12 6.55
CA GLU A 353 19.79 -8.57 6.77
C GLU A 353 18.37 -9.16 6.78
N LEU A 354 17.43 -8.47 7.44
CA LEU A 354 16.04 -8.89 7.50
C LEU A 354 15.36 -8.74 6.12
N SER A 355 15.69 -7.69 5.38
CA SER A 355 15.23 -7.49 4.01
C SER A 355 15.63 -8.66 3.10
N VAL A 356 16.90 -9.07 3.14
CA VAL A 356 17.38 -10.24 2.38
C VAL A 356 16.71 -11.54 2.84
N ALA A 357 16.38 -11.66 4.12
CA ALA A 357 15.73 -12.85 4.65
C ALA A 357 14.24 -12.97 4.28
N ALA A 358 13.53 -11.86 4.18
CA ALA A 358 12.09 -11.83 3.96
C ALA A 358 11.67 -11.36 2.56
N LEU A 359 12.19 -10.21 2.08
CA LEU A 359 11.73 -9.61 0.80
C LEU A 359 12.21 -10.38 -0.43
N LEU A 360 13.45 -10.87 -0.43
CA LEU A 360 13.97 -11.61 -1.58
C LEU A 360 13.16 -12.90 -1.87
N PRO A 361 12.78 -13.72 -0.86
CA PRO A 361 11.86 -14.82 -1.07
C PRO A 361 10.45 -14.36 -1.49
N MET A 362 9.97 -13.18 -1.07
CA MET A 362 8.67 -12.66 -1.49
C MET A 362 8.65 -12.31 -2.99
N GLU A 363 9.75 -11.85 -3.56
CA GLU A 363 9.86 -11.67 -5.03
C GLU A 363 9.83 -13.02 -5.75
N ALA A 364 10.55 -14.03 -5.24
CA ALA A 364 10.48 -15.38 -5.79
C ALA A 364 9.07 -15.99 -5.70
N LEU A 365 8.36 -15.72 -4.61
CA LEU A 365 6.95 -16.09 -4.43
C LEU A 365 6.06 -15.43 -5.48
N LEU A 366 6.23 -14.12 -5.71
CA LEU A 366 5.48 -13.37 -6.70
C LEU A 366 5.58 -14.01 -8.09
N ILE A 367 6.78 -14.39 -8.50
CA ILE A 367 7.00 -15.04 -9.81
C ILE A 367 6.20 -16.33 -9.93
N GLN A 368 6.10 -17.13 -8.87
CA GLN A 368 5.32 -18.38 -8.86
C GLN A 368 3.80 -18.12 -8.89
N LEU A 369 3.35 -17.01 -8.35
CA LEU A 369 1.93 -16.66 -8.26
C LEU A 369 1.39 -15.93 -9.51
N LEU A 370 2.25 -15.30 -10.31
CA LEU A 370 1.85 -14.53 -11.50
C LEU A 370 0.94 -15.27 -12.47
N PRO A 371 1.17 -16.58 -12.80
CA PRO A 371 0.31 -17.32 -13.71
C PRO A 371 -1.05 -17.69 -13.11
N LEU A 372 -1.22 -17.59 -11.79
CA LEU A 372 -2.42 -18.05 -11.11
C LEU A 372 -3.54 -17.01 -11.21
N ARG A 373 -4.62 -17.36 -11.90
CA ARG A 373 -5.80 -16.51 -12.06
C ARG A 373 -6.35 -15.98 -10.72
N PRO A 374 -6.55 -16.82 -9.65
CA PRO A 374 -7.04 -16.30 -8.37
C PRO A 374 -6.11 -15.30 -7.69
N PHE A 375 -4.80 -15.35 -7.99
CA PHE A 375 -3.86 -14.34 -7.50
C PHE A 375 -4.06 -12.99 -8.22
N ALA A 376 -4.18 -13.02 -9.55
CA ALA A 376 -4.50 -11.81 -10.31
C ALA A 376 -5.86 -11.20 -9.88
N GLU A 377 -6.87 -12.03 -9.63
CA GLU A 377 -8.16 -11.59 -9.08
C GLU A 377 -8.02 -10.95 -7.69
N ALA A 378 -7.23 -11.56 -6.79
CA ALA A 378 -6.97 -11.01 -5.47
C ALA A 378 -6.23 -9.66 -5.52
N VAL A 379 -5.28 -9.50 -6.44
CA VAL A 379 -4.47 -8.27 -6.57
C VAL A 379 -5.22 -7.15 -7.32
N LEU A 380 -6.02 -7.48 -8.33
CA LEU A 380 -6.68 -6.53 -9.25
C LEU A 380 -8.17 -6.26 -8.91
N GLY A 381 -8.70 -6.83 -7.84
CA GLY A 381 -10.12 -6.71 -7.47
C GLY A 381 -10.58 -5.26 -7.28
N LYS A 382 -11.76 -4.91 -7.86
CA LYS A 382 -12.33 -3.53 -7.78
C LYS A 382 -12.80 -3.15 -6.38
N ASN A 383 -13.13 -4.12 -5.55
CA ASN A 383 -13.73 -3.89 -4.23
C ASN A 383 -12.72 -4.00 -3.07
N GLN A 384 -11.43 -3.89 -3.33
CA GLN A 384 -10.42 -3.94 -2.28
C GLN A 384 -10.44 -2.68 -1.42
N GLN A 385 -10.84 -2.82 -0.17
CA GLN A 385 -10.66 -1.80 0.86
C GLN A 385 -9.34 -2.06 1.58
N LEU A 386 -8.25 -1.46 1.07
CA LEU A 386 -6.94 -1.54 1.70
C LEU A 386 -6.82 -0.51 2.82
N SER A 387 -6.35 -0.94 3.99
CA SER A 387 -5.93 -0.03 5.05
C SER A 387 -4.77 0.87 4.59
N ALA A 388 -4.61 2.04 5.20
CA ALA A 388 -3.63 3.04 4.78
C ALA A 388 -2.19 2.49 4.76
N ASP A 389 -1.83 1.62 5.71
CA ASP A 389 -0.53 0.97 5.80
C ASP A 389 -0.21 0.00 4.65
N ARG A 390 -1.25 -0.48 3.93
CA ARG A 390 -1.12 -1.45 2.83
C ARG A 390 -1.22 -0.82 1.44
N GLN A 391 -1.55 0.46 1.33
CA GLN A 391 -1.69 1.14 0.03
C GLN A 391 -0.36 1.24 -0.71
N LEU A 392 0.70 1.70 -0.06
CA LEU A 392 2.03 1.74 -0.66
C LEU A 392 2.57 0.35 -1.01
N PRO A 393 2.52 -0.67 -0.11
CA PRO A 393 2.87 -2.04 -0.45
C PRO A 393 2.14 -2.58 -1.69
N GLN A 394 0.85 -2.31 -1.83
CA GLN A 394 0.08 -2.70 -3.01
C GLN A 394 0.56 -1.97 -4.28
N CYS A 395 0.90 -0.69 -4.19
CA CYS A 395 1.47 0.06 -5.31
C CYS A 395 2.80 -0.56 -5.77
N LEU A 396 3.69 -0.87 -4.81
CA LEU A 396 4.99 -1.48 -5.09
C LEU A 396 4.86 -2.92 -5.62
N LEU A 397 3.89 -3.69 -5.12
CA LEU A 397 3.57 -5.02 -5.67
C LEU A 397 3.18 -4.92 -7.15
N LEU A 398 2.28 -4.02 -7.52
CA LEU A 398 1.85 -3.84 -8.91
C LEU A 398 3.00 -3.36 -9.81
N VAL A 399 3.88 -2.52 -9.30
CA VAL A 399 5.11 -2.10 -10.02
C VAL A 399 6.05 -3.30 -10.22
N SER A 400 6.22 -4.16 -9.21
CA SER A 400 7.02 -5.39 -9.34
C SER A 400 6.39 -6.36 -10.33
N VAL A 401 5.06 -6.53 -10.32
CA VAL A 401 4.31 -7.31 -11.32
C VAL A 401 4.65 -6.84 -12.73
N LEU A 402 4.58 -5.53 -13.01
CA LEU A 402 4.92 -4.98 -14.34
C LEU A 402 6.33 -5.36 -14.78
N GLY A 403 7.28 -5.40 -13.85
CA GLY A 403 8.67 -5.78 -14.13
C GLY A 403 8.82 -7.24 -14.53
N HIS A 404 7.95 -8.11 -14.06
CA HIS A 404 7.99 -9.57 -14.29
C HIS A 404 7.04 -10.06 -15.40
N LEU A 405 6.14 -9.22 -15.92
CA LEU A 405 5.22 -9.59 -17.00
C LEU A 405 5.89 -9.86 -18.36
N PRO A 406 6.91 -9.10 -18.82
CA PRO A 406 7.41 -9.25 -20.19
C PRO A 406 7.85 -10.66 -20.59
N PRO A 407 8.50 -11.48 -19.74
CA PRO A 407 8.89 -12.86 -20.09
C PRO A 407 7.76 -13.88 -19.92
N GLN A 408 6.55 -13.48 -19.52
CA GLN A 408 5.45 -14.41 -19.25
C GLN A 408 4.74 -14.86 -20.52
N PRO A 409 4.12 -16.06 -20.52
CA PRO A 409 3.30 -16.53 -21.63
C PRO A 409 2.07 -15.65 -21.85
N GLU A 410 1.52 -15.70 -23.07
CA GLU A 410 0.37 -14.90 -23.50
C GLU A 410 -0.86 -15.03 -22.58
N GLU A 411 -1.13 -16.25 -22.07
CA GLU A 411 -2.25 -16.47 -21.14
C GLU A 411 -2.08 -15.67 -19.84
N THR A 412 -0.86 -15.60 -19.32
CA THR A 412 -0.55 -14.79 -18.14
C THR A 412 -0.68 -13.30 -18.44
N LEU A 413 -0.19 -12.84 -19.62
CA LEU A 413 -0.35 -11.45 -20.05
C LEU A 413 -1.82 -11.04 -20.14
N GLN A 414 -2.67 -11.92 -20.69
CA GLN A 414 -4.11 -11.68 -20.77
C GLN A 414 -4.75 -11.54 -19.37
N LEU A 415 -4.37 -12.36 -18.40
CA LEU A 415 -4.85 -12.26 -17.02
C LEU A 415 -4.63 -10.85 -16.42
N TRP A 416 -3.50 -10.22 -16.70
CA TRP A 416 -3.11 -8.94 -16.10
C TRP A 416 -3.56 -7.73 -16.91
N HIS A 417 -3.63 -7.85 -18.25
CA HIS A 417 -3.95 -6.72 -19.12
C HIS A 417 -5.43 -6.61 -19.52
N GLN A 418 -6.22 -7.69 -19.50
CA GLN A 418 -7.59 -7.74 -20.05
C GLN A 418 -8.67 -7.94 -18.97
N GLY A 419 -8.58 -7.25 -17.85
CA GLY A 419 -9.48 -7.43 -16.70
C GLY A 419 -10.99 -7.35 -16.97
N ASP A 420 -11.44 -6.58 -17.98
CA ASP A 420 -12.85 -6.36 -18.28
C ASP A 420 -13.45 -7.33 -19.33
N LEU A 421 -12.61 -8.14 -20.01
CA LEU A 421 -13.07 -9.01 -21.12
C LEU A 421 -13.53 -10.40 -20.68
N PHE A 422 -13.27 -10.77 -19.43
CA PHE A 422 -13.73 -12.04 -18.91
C PHE A 422 -15.10 -11.87 -18.25
N PRO A 423 -16.10 -12.68 -18.61
CA PRO A 423 -17.40 -12.72 -17.93
C PRO A 423 -17.18 -13.32 -16.53
N GLU A 424 -17.00 -12.49 -15.54
CA GLU A 424 -16.64 -12.87 -14.17
C GLU A 424 -17.62 -12.28 -13.17
N GLU A 425 -17.92 -13.06 -12.13
CA GLU A 425 -18.73 -12.60 -10.99
C GLU A 425 -17.98 -11.54 -10.15
N THR A 426 -16.66 -11.50 -10.24
CA THR A 426 -15.80 -10.55 -9.53
C THR A 426 -15.11 -9.57 -10.49
N PRO A 427 -15.54 -8.30 -10.53
CA PRO A 427 -14.95 -7.29 -11.41
C PRO A 427 -13.53 -6.93 -10.95
N ARG A 428 -12.58 -6.88 -11.89
CA ARG A 428 -11.19 -6.50 -11.67
C ARG A 428 -10.73 -5.38 -12.59
N PHE A 429 -9.69 -4.67 -12.21
CA PHE A 429 -9.05 -3.66 -13.05
C PHE A 429 -7.94 -4.30 -13.91
N PRO A 430 -7.72 -3.81 -15.15
CA PRO A 430 -6.44 -4.03 -15.82
C PRO A 430 -5.28 -3.48 -14.98
N VAL A 431 -4.09 -4.08 -15.10
CA VAL A 431 -2.92 -3.73 -14.27
C VAL A 431 -2.58 -2.23 -14.27
N TYR A 432 -2.63 -1.57 -15.44
CA TYR A 432 -2.35 -0.14 -15.53
C TYR A 432 -3.37 0.72 -14.78
N GLN A 433 -4.65 0.36 -14.89
CA GLN A 433 -5.70 1.07 -14.16
C GLN A 433 -5.61 0.80 -12.65
N ALA A 434 -5.26 -0.42 -12.25
CA ALA A 434 -5.01 -0.76 -10.85
C ALA A 434 -3.86 0.10 -10.27
N ILE A 435 -2.75 0.27 -10.99
CA ILE A 435 -1.63 1.12 -10.58
C ILE A 435 -2.06 2.57 -10.43
N MET A 436 -2.78 3.14 -11.42
CA MET A 436 -3.23 4.53 -11.35
C MET A 436 -4.16 4.76 -10.16
N ASN A 437 -5.06 3.81 -9.88
CA ASN A 437 -5.99 3.89 -8.75
C ASN A 437 -5.26 3.79 -7.39
N VAL A 438 -4.32 2.85 -7.25
CA VAL A 438 -3.55 2.70 -6.01
C VAL A 438 -2.59 3.88 -5.82
N PHE A 439 -1.92 4.35 -6.86
CA PHE A 439 -1.11 5.57 -6.80
C PHE A 439 -1.93 6.77 -6.31
N ARG A 440 -3.17 6.91 -6.76
CA ARG A 440 -4.08 7.98 -6.32
C ARG A 440 -4.34 7.95 -4.82
N VAL A 441 -4.53 6.77 -4.23
CA VAL A 441 -4.84 6.65 -2.78
C VAL A 441 -3.60 6.74 -1.89
N CYS A 442 -2.38 6.57 -2.41
CA CYS A 442 -1.12 6.80 -1.68
C CYS A 442 -0.87 8.30 -1.41
N CYS A 443 -1.86 9.01 -0.86
CA CYS A 443 -1.79 10.46 -0.69
C CYS A 443 -0.64 10.89 0.21
N THR A 444 -0.45 10.21 1.35
CA THR A 444 0.58 10.56 2.34
C THR A 444 1.98 10.35 1.76
N GLU A 445 2.22 9.24 1.09
CA GLU A 445 3.52 8.88 0.51
C GLU A 445 3.91 9.74 -0.69
N ARG A 446 2.92 10.28 -1.40
CA ARG A 446 3.15 11.26 -2.48
C ARG A 446 3.51 12.64 -1.94
N MET A 447 2.94 13.03 -0.80
CA MET A 447 3.16 14.34 -0.17
C MET A 447 4.40 14.36 0.73
N VAL A 448 4.62 13.31 1.51
CA VAL A 448 5.92 13.02 2.11
C VAL A 448 6.76 12.37 1.01
N PRO A 449 7.90 12.94 0.58
CA PRO A 449 8.71 12.29 -0.43
C PRO A 449 9.27 10.98 0.12
N VAL A 450 8.49 9.93 -0.05
CA VAL A 450 8.95 8.57 0.15
C VAL A 450 10.06 8.31 -0.86
N LEU A 451 11.24 7.96 -0.36
CA LEU A 451 12.43 7.80 -1.17
C LEU A 451 12.63 6.32 -1.53
N LEU A 452 12.42 6.02 -2.78
CA LEU A 452 12.57 4.70 -3.39
C LEU A 452 13.92 4.56 -4.10
N PRO A 453 14.40 3.33 -4.34
CA PRO A 453 15.59 3.11 -5.14
C PRO A 453 15.43 3.75 -6.52
N GLY A 454 16.42 4.57 -6.92
CA GLY A 454 16.44 5.18 -8.24
C GLY A 454 16.90 4.20 -9.31
N VAL A 455 16.45 4.42 -10.55
CA VAL A 455 16.96 3.71 -11.72
C VAL A 455 18.28 4.32 -12.18
N MET A 456 19.11 3.52 -12.83
CA MET A 456 20.34 3.98 -13.47
C MET A 456 20.04 5.11 -14.47
N MET A 457 20.64 6.27 -14.29
CA MET A 457 20.55 7.39 -15.22
C MET A 457 21.94 7.78 -15.68
N LYS A 458 22.18 7.80 -17.01
CA LYS A 458 23.48 8.11 -17.62
C LYS A 458 24.64 7.23 -17.10
N GLY A 459 24.37 5.97 -16.79
CA GLY A 459 25.38 5.02 -16.29
C GLY A 459 25.72 5.18 -14.81
N GLN A 460 25.07 6.09 -14.09
CA GLN A 460 25.24 6.26 -12.63
C GLN A 460 23.97 5.82 -11.91
N ALA A 461 24.13 5.11 -10.80
CA ALA A 461 23.00 4.81 -9.91
C ALA A 461 22.45 6.13 -9.36
N GLN A 462 21.20 6.46 -9.69
CA GLN A 462 20.51 7.54 -9.01
C GLN A 462 20.27 7.13 -7.56
N GLY A 463 20.46 8.05 -6.63
CA GLY A 463 20.17 7.85 -5.23
C GLY A 463 18.70 7.48 -4.99
N ARG A 464 17.99 8.20 -4.18
CA ARG A 464 16.59 7.96 -3.89
C ARG A 464 15.69 8.87 -4.72
N VAL A 465 14.57 8.34 -5.21
CA VAL A 465 13.59 9.06 -6.05
C VAL A 465 12.22 9.08 -5.39
N SER A 466 11.36 10.03 -5.77
CA SER A 466 9.97 10.09 -5.30
C SER A 466 9.14 8.91 -5.82
N LEU A 467 8.02 8.62 -5.15
CA LEU A 467 7.06 7.60 -5.60
C LEU A 467 6.57 7.85 -7.03
N HIS A 468 6.27 9.12 -7.38
CA HIS A 468 5.89 9.51 -8.74
C HIS A 468 6.96 9.10 -9.76
N HIS A 469 8.22 9.43 -9.51
CA HIS A 469 9.31 9.10 -10.43
C HIS A 469 9.51 7.59 -10.56
N HIS A 470 9.48 6.86 -9.44
CA HIS A 470 9.61 5.40 -9.41
C HIS A 470 8.52 4.73 -10.25
N VAL A 471 7.26 5.05 -9.99
CA VAL A 471 6.11 4.48 -10.73
C VAL A 471 6.16 4.89 -12.21
N CYS A 472 6.48 6.15 -12.52
CA CYS A 472 6.57 6.64 -13.90
C CYS A 472 7.62 5.86 -14.72
N VAL A 473 8.81 5.65 -14.17
CA VAL A 473 9.89 4.94 -14.89
C VAL A 473 9.53 3.47 -15.14
N HIS A 474 8.94 2.80 -14.16
CA HIS A 474 8.51 1.41 -14.33
C HIS A 474 7.35 1.27 -15.33
N LEU A 475 6.39 2.21 -15.32
CA LEU A 475 5.36 2.27 -16.35
C LEU A 475 5.94 2.48 -17.75
N CYS A 476 6.88 3.42 -17.90
CA CYS A 476 7.56 3.67 -19.18
C CYS A 476 8.37 2.44 -19.65
N ALA A 477 9.07 1.75 -18.75
CA ALA A 477 9.77 0.51 -19.07
C ALA A 477 8.80 -0.60 -19.53
N SER A 478 7.66 -0.74 -18.86
CA SER A 478 6.61 -1.68 -19.26
C SER A 478 6.01 -1.33 -20.62
N VAL A 479 5.77 -0.05 -20.92
CA VAL A 479 5.29 0.40 -22.24
C VAL A 479 6.26 0.02 -23.34
N ALA A 480 7.58 0.13 -23.09
CA ALA A 480 8.60 -0.22 -24.08
C ALA A 480 8.62 -1.71 -24.44
N SER A 481 8.13 -2.58 -23.57
CA SER A 481 8.03 -4.04 -23.79
C SER A 481 6.59 -4.54 -24.03
N LEU A 482 5.61 -3.61 -24.12
CA LEU A 482 4.20 -3.96 -24.25
C LEU A 482 3.88 -4.51 -25.65
N PRO A 483 3.27 -5.71 -25.77
CA PRO A 483 2.76 -6.18 -27.05
C PRO A 483 1.70 -5.22 -27.63
N PRO A 484 1.71 -4.98 -28.95
CA PRO A 484 0.79 -4.02 -29.61
C PRO A 484 -0.69 -4.29 -29.35
N SER A 485 -1.08 -5.55 -29.12
CA SER A 485 -2.45 -5.96 -28.82
C SER A 485 -3.02 -5.32 -27.54
N TYR A 486 -2.17 -4.94 -26.59
CA TYR A 486 -2.58 -4.34 -25.31
C TYR A 486 -2.47 -2.81 -25.29
N LEU A 487 -1.94 -2.17 -26.36
CA LEU A 487 -1.82 -0.72 -26.44
C LEU A 487 -3.17 0.02 -26.28
N PRO A 488 -4.28 -0.43 -26.88
CA PRO A 488 -5.57 0.24 -26.70
C PRO A 488 -6.08 0.27 -25.25
N GLY A 489 -5.77 -0.78 -24.47
CA GLY A 489 -6.06 -0.83 -23.04
C GLY A 489 -5.27 0.19 -22.24
N LEU A 490 -3.99 0.36 -22.56
CA LEU A 490 -3.14 1.41 -21.97
C LEU A 490 -3.66 2.81 -22.34
N GLU A 491 -3.96 3.06 -23.61
CA GLU A 491 -4.49 4.36 -24.09
C GLU A 491 -5.76 4.75 -23.35
N ARG A 492 -6.70 3.82 -23.21
CA ARG A 492 -7.93 4.03 -22.44
C ARG A 492 -7.63 4.39 -20.99
N CYS A 493 -6.73 3.66 -20.34
CA CYS A 493 -6.31 3.93 -18.96
C CYS A 493 -5.70 5.35 -18.83
N LEU A 494 -4.85 5.76 -19.78
CA LEU A 494 -4.23 7.09 -19.78
C LEU A 494 -5.26 8.20 -19.95
N VAL A 495 -6.25 8.03 -20.83
CA VAL A 495 -7.38 8.98 -20.98
C VAL A 495 -8.14 9.11 -19.67
N GLU A 496 -8.53 7.99 -19.07
CA GLU A 496 -9.29 7.98 -17.82
C GLU A 496 -8.50 8.66 -16.68
N ALA A 497 -7.19 8.41 -16.60
CA ALA A 497 -6.32 8.99 -15.55
C ALA A 497 -6.10 10.50 -15.74
N VAL A 498 -5.93 10.99 -16.98
CA VAL A 498 -5.77 12.43 -17.27
C VAL A 498 -7.06 13.21 -16.98
N LEU A 499 -8.22 12.59 -17.16
CA LEU A 499 -9.52 13.21 -16.92
C LEU A 499 -9.94 13.24 -15.43
N GLN A 500 -9.17 12.63 -14.53
CA GLN A 500 -9.45 12.66 -13.09
C GLN A 500 -9.14 14.03 -12.46
N SER A 501 -9.79 14.32 -11.34
CA SER A 501 -9.56 15.56 -10.58
C SER A 501 -8.20 15.56 -9.85
N ASP A 502 -7.65 14.39 -9.50
CA ASP A 502 -6.34 14.29 -8.85
C ASP A 502 -5.21 14.67 -9.82
N TRP A 503 -4.62 15.86 -9.60
CA TRP A 503 -3.61 16.42 -10.49
C TRP A 503 -2.31 15.60 -10.56
N GLN A 504 -1.94 14.89 -9.48
CA GLN A 504 -0.73 14.06 -9.46
C GLN A 504 -0.90 12.79 -10.32
N THR A 505 -2.07 12.17 -10.27
CA THR A 505 -2.42 11.04 -11.16
C THR A 505 -2.48 11.50 -12.62
N ALA A 506 -3.09 12.65 -12.88
CA ALA A 506 -3.13 13.22 -14.21
C ALA A 506 -1.73 13.59 -14.74
N LEU A 507 -0.83 14.08 -13.87
CA LEU A 507 0.55 14.36 -14.23
C LEU A 507 1.33 13.07 -14.52
N LEU A 508 1.18 12.02 -13.70
CA LEU A 508 1.78 10.71 -13.95
C LEU A 508 1.35 10.16 -15.31
N ALA A 509 0.04 10.18 -15.59
CA ALA A 509 -0.50 9.74 -16.87
C ALA A 509 0.04 10.60 -18.04
N THR A 510 0.17 11.91 -17.85
CA THR A 510 0.77 12.83 -18.82
C THR A 510 2.22 12.46 -19.14
N ASP A 511 3.03 12.16 -18.12
CA ASP A 511 4.44 11.77 -18.28
C ASP A 511 4.57 10.44 -19.05
N VAL A 512 3.76 9.44 -18.68
CA VAL A 512 3.71 8.13 -19.37
C VAL A 512 3.22 8.28 -20.82
N TRP A 513 2.20 9.11 -21.06
CA TRP A 513 1.68 9.33 -22.41
C TRP A 513 2.68 10.05 -23.31
N CYS A 514 3.37 11.05 -22.79
CA CYS A 514 4.45 11.72 -23.52
C CYS A 514 5.59 10.74 -23.85
N PHE A 515 5.93 9.82 -22.95
CA PHE A 515 6.88 8.76 -23.24
C PHE A 515 6.38 7.84 -24.37
N THR A 516 5.13 7.38 -24.30
CA THR A 516 4.49 6.53 -25.30
C THR A 516 4.52 7.17 -26.69
N ALA A 517 4.17 8.46 -26.77
CA ALA A 517 4.19 9.22 -28.01
C ALA A 517 5.62 9.44 -28.57
N ARG A 518 6.62 9.60 -27.71
CA ARG A 518 8.02 9.77 -28.11
C ARG A 518 8.68 8.44 -28.49
N TYR A 519 8.34 7.36 -27.78
CA TYR A 519 8.91 6.02 -28.03
C TYR A 519 8.32 5.38 -29.28
N GLY A 520 7.02 5.64 -29.54
CA GLY A 520 6.30 5.17 -30.72
C GLY A 520 6.66 5.89 -32.01
N THR A 521 5.88 5.68 -33.07
CA THR A 521 6.08 6.34 -34.36
C THR A 521 5.61 7.79 -34.32
N ALA A 522 6.09 8.60 -35.30
CA ALA A 522 5.67 9.98 -35.43
C ALA A 522 4.16 10.08 -35.77
N GLU A 523 3.61 9.11 -36.51
CA GLU A 523 2.19 8.97 -36.83
C GLU A 523 1.35 8.71 -35.58
N LEU A 524 1.81 7.85 -34.68
CA LEU A 524 1.16 7.59 -33.40
C LEU A 524 1.12 8.87 -32.55
N CYS A 525 2.23 9.63 -32.51
CA CYS A 525 2.26 10.93 -31.83
C CYS A 525 1.24 11.90 -32.40
N LEU A 526 1.10 11.99 -33.75
CA LEU A 526 0.09 12.81 -34.39
C LEU A 526 -1.34 12.36 -34.04
N GLN A 527 -1.63 11.05 -34.10
CA GLN A 527 -2.94 10.51 -33.73
C GLN A 527 -3.30 10.84 -32.29
N HIS A 528 -2.36 10.68 -31.36
CA HIS A 528 -2.56 11.06 -29.95
C HIS A 528 -2.80 12.57 -29.80
N ALA A 529 -2.02 13.42 -30.48
CA ALA A 529 -2.21 14.87 -30.45
C ALA A 529 -3.59 15.29 -30.98
N LEU A 530 -4.06 14.66 -32.08
CA LEU A 530 -5.39 14.90 -32.63
C LEU A 530 -6.50 14.45 -31.64
N LEU A 531 -6.36 13.29 -31.02
CA LEU A 531 -7.29 12.80 -29.98
C LEU A 531 -7.37 13.79 -28.80
N ILE A 532 -6.22 14.21 -28.29
CA ILE A 532 -6.16 15.15 -27.17
C ILE A 532 -6.76 16.51 -27.56
N ALA A 533 -6.49 17.00 -28.78
CA ALA A 533 -7.10 18.24 -29.28
C ALA A 533 -8.63 18.15 -29.35
N HIS A 534 -9.18 17.03 -29.78
CA HIS A 534 -10.64 16.79 -29.73
C HIS A 534 -11.19 16.79 -28.31
N LEU A 535 -10.48 16.10 -27.36
CA LEU A 535 -10.86 16.06 -25.95
C LEU A 535 -10.82 17.48 -25.32
N VAL A 536 -9.81 18.28 -25.65
CA VAL A 536 -9.72 19.69 -25.21
C VAL A 536 -10.94 20.49 -25.67
N LYS A 537 -11.42 20.31 -26.91
CA LYS A 537 -12.63 20.99 -27.44
C LYS A 537 -13.89 20.56 -26.67
N VAL A 538 -14.07 19.27 -26.44
CA VAL A 538 -15.22 18.71 -25.72
C VAL A 538 -15.23 19.12 -24.24
N CYS A 539 -14.07 19.13 -23.61
CA CYS A 539 -13.92 19.44 -22.18
C CYS A 539 -13.63 20.92 -21.89
N ALA A 540 -13.87 21.82 -22.84
CA ALA A 540 -13.54 23.25 -22.71
C ALA A 540 -14.20 23.94 -21.50
N GLY A 541 -15.38 23.46 -21.05
CA GLY A 541 -16.05 23.93 -19.83
C GLY A 541 -15.61 23.23 -18.52
N GLY A 542 -14.83 22.15 -18.59
CA GLY A 542 -14.36 21.40 -17.42
C GLY A 542 -13.12 22.04 -16.82
N VAL A 543 -13.15 22.33 -15.50
CA VAL A 543 -12.04 23.03 -14.81
C VAL A 543 -10.76 22.17 -14.78
N TYR A 544 -10.84 20.94 -14.28
CA TYR A 544 -9.70 20.05 -14.17
C TYR A 544 -9.29 19.46 -15.52
N GLN A 545 -10.27 18.96 -16.27
CA GLN A 545 -10.06 18.28 -17.53
C GLN A 545 -9.37 19.21 -18.54
N SER A 546 -9.86 20.44 -18.67
CA SER A 546 -9.26 21.45 -19.56
C SER A 546 -7.80 21.74 -19.19
N SER A 547 -7.48 21.82 -17.91
CA SER A 547 -6.12 22.10 -17.45
C SER A 547 -5.17 20.91 -17.71
N HIS A 548 -5.59 19.69 -17.38
CA HIS A 548 -4.77 18.49 -17.56
C HIS A 548 -4.55 18.15 -19.04
N LEU A 549 -5.63 18.17 -19.84
CA LEU A 549 -5.53 17.96 -21.28
C LEU A 549 -4.71 19.06 -21.97
N GLY A 550 -4.85 20.29 -21.50
CA GLY A 550 -4.06 21.42 -22.00
C GLY A 550 -2.57 21.26 -21.71
N LEU A 551 -2.19 20.78 -20.53
CA LEU A 551 -0.80 20.45 -20.19
C LEU A 551 -0.25 19.33 -21.09
N LEU A 552 -1.03 18.27 -21.27
CA LEU A 552 -0.66 17.15 -22.13
C LEU A 552 -0.48 17.60 -23.59
N LEU A 553 -1.45 18.34 -24.15
CA LEU A 553 -1.36 18.87 -25.51
C LEU A 553 -0.12 19.75 -25.70
N ARG A 554 0.15 20.63 -24.73
CA ARG A 554 1.34 21.50 -24.73
C ARG A 554 2.64 20.72 -24.86
N ARG A 555 2.75 19.59 -24.14
CA ARG A 555 3.92 18.71 -24.18
C ARG A 555 3.99 17.90 -25.46
N MET A 556 2.86 17.39 -25.94
CA MET A 556 2.78 16.62 -27.19
C MET A 556 3.26 17.39 -28.40
N VAL A 557 2.90 18.66 -28.51
CA VAL A 557 3.31 19.52 -29.63
C VAL A 557 4.84 19.64 -29.75
N PHE A 558 5.58 19.60 -28.62
CA PHE A 558 7.06 19.56 -28.66
C PHE A 558 7.65 18.26 -29.23
N LEU A 559 6.85 17.18 -29.23
CA LEU A 559 7.29 15.87 -29.72
C LEU A 559 6.99 15.68 -31.21
N MET A 560 6.13 16.52 -31.79
CA MET A 560 5.67 16.40 -33.17
C MET A 560 6.74 16.93 -34.18
N THR A 561 6.78 16.29 -35.34
CA THR A 561 7.57 16.79 -36.48
C THR A 561 6.95 18.06 -37.06
N PRO A 562 7.72 18.94 -37.74
CA PRO A 562 7.18 20.14 -38.38
C PRO A 562 5.97 19.86 -39.32
N HIS A 563 6.10 18.80 -40.13
CA HIS A 563 5.00 18.37 -41.03
C HIS A 563 3.73 18.01 -40.26
N HIS A 564 3.85 17.27 -39.17
CA HIS A 564 2.69 16.89 -38.34
C HIS A 564 2.12 18.07 -37.56
N GLN A 565 2.93 19.05 -37.16
CA GLN A 565 2.42 20.30 -36.59
C GLN A 565 1.57 21.08 -37.61
N MET A 566 1.97 21.13 -38.88
CA MET A 566 1.15 21.72 -39.94
C MET A 566 -0.14 20.94 -40.16
N ALA A 567 -0.12 19.60 -40.15
CA ALA A 567 -1.31 18.77 -40.21
C ALA A 567 -2.30 19.05 -39.03
N LEU A 568 -1.78 19.31 -37.83
CA LEU A 568 -2.60 19.74 -36.68
C LEU A 568 -3.23 21.11 -36.93
N VAL A 569 -2.50 22.10 -37.52
CA VAL A 569 -3.02 23.42 -37.88
C VAL A 569 -4.10 23.30 -38.93
N GLU A 570 -3.92 22.47 -39.95
CA GLU A 570 -4.93 22.21 -40.99
C GLU A 570 -6.21 21.54 -40.45
N ARG A 571 -6.06 20.59 -39.50
CA ARG A 571 -7.20 19.89 -38.88
C ARG A 571 -7.97 20.76 -37.89
N PHE A 572 -7.29 21.68 -37.21
CA PHE A 572 -7.88 22.64 -36.27
C PHE A 572 -7.50 24.09 -36.65
N PRO A 573 -8.01 24.64 -37.78
CA PRO A 573 -7.60 25.97 -38.24
C PRO A 573 -7.81 27.03 -37.15
N PRO A 574 -6.77 27.81 -36.79
CA PRO A 574 -6.90 28.87 -35.79
C PRO A 574 -7.80 30.02 -36.19
N SER A 575 -8.14 30.13 -37.48
CA SER A 575 -9.11 31.08 -38.04
C SER A 575 -10.57 30.78 -37.68
N GLN A 576 -10.84 29.64 -37.05
CA GLN A 576 -12.18 29.24 -36.59
C GLN A 576 -12.28 29.34 -35.06
N VAL A 577 -13.26 30.05 -34.54
CA VAL A 577 -13.48 30.31 -33.09
C VAL A 577 -13.60 28.98 -32.30
N GLU A 578 -14.27 27.98 -32.89
CA GLU A 578 -14.49 26.66 -32.27
C GLU A 578 -13.19 25.87 -32.01
N ASN A 579 -12.10 26.20 -32.70
CA ASN A 579 -10.81 25.56 -32.57
C ASN A 579 -9.86 26.30 -31.60
N LEU A 580 -10.17 27.53 -31.24
CA LEU A 580 -9.33 28.32 -30.33
C LEU A 580 -9.04 27.65 -28.99
N PRO A 581 -9.95 26.88 -28.37
CA PRO A 581 -9.65 26.14 -27.15
C PRO A 581 -8.39 25.24 -27.23
N VAL A 582 -8.13 24.65 -28.42
CA VAL A 582 -6.90 23.85 -28.65
C VAL A 582 -5.65 24.74 -28.53
N TRP A 583 -5.68 25.92 -29.16
CA TRP A 583 -4.54 26.84 -29.24
C TRP A 583 -4.29 27.64 -27.97
N HIS A 584 -5.24 27.67 -27.03
CA HIS A 584 -5.05 28.30 -25.72
C HIS A 584 -3.90 27.68 -24.89
N HIS A 585 -3.57 26.41 -25.17
CA HIS A 585 -2.62 25.64 -24.42
C HIS A 585 -1.27 25.47 -25.10
N VAL A 586 -1.17 25.73 -26.39
CA VAL A 586 0.06 25.54 -27.18
C VAL A 586 1.04 26.70 -26.95
N LEU A 587 2.32 26.40 -26.81
CA LEU A 587 3.37 27.41 -26.72
C LEU A 587 3.95 27.66 -28.11
N LEU A 588 4.08 28.91 -28.56
CA LEU A 588 4.66 29.25 -29.88
C LEU A 588 6.06 28.67 -30.08
N ARG A 589 6.89 28.65 -29.03
CA ARG A 589 8.25 28.08 -29.07
C ARG A 589 8.27 26.57 -29.32
N ALA A 590 7.14 25.88 -29.19
CA ALA A 590 7.02 24.46 -29.46
C ALA A 590 6.74 24.18 -30.93
N LEU A 591 6.26 25.18 -31.67
CA LEU A 591 5.89 25.08 -33.05
C LEU A 591 7.08 25.34 -33.97
N SER A 592 7.04 24.72 -35.16
CA SER A 592 7.89 25.08 -36.27
C SER A 592 7.63 26.53 -36.73
N PRO A 593 8.58 27.18 -37.42
CA PRO A 593 8.40 28.55 -37.88
C PRO A 593 7.11 28.77 -38.69
N ASP A 594 6.80 27.87 -39.63
CA ASP A 594 5.62 27.95 -40.47
C ASP A 594 4.32 27.81 -39.68
N ALA A 595 4.25 26.80 -38.80
CA ALA A 595 3.08 26.59 -37.94
C ALA A 595 2.88 27.76 -36.95
N SER A 596 3.97 28.29 -36.41
CA SER A 596 3.96 29.45 -35.51
C SER A 596 3.48 30.71 -36.22
N LEU A 597 3.97 31.00 -37.42
CA LEU A 597 3.57 32.17 -38.22
C LEU A 597 2.09 32.09 -38.56
N ARG A 598 1.64 30.92 -39.05
CA ARG A 598 0.23 30.69 -39.37
C ARG A 598 -0.71 30.91 -38.19
N LEU A 599 -0.36 30.37 -37.03
CA LEU A 599 -1.11 30.54 -35.78
C LEU A 599 -1.19 32.02 -35.38
N GLN A 600 -0.07 32.75 -35.47
CA GLN A 600 -0.01 34.18 -35.11
C GLN A 600 -0.93 35.02 -36.03
N GLU A 601 -0.82 34.83 -37.33
CA GLU A 601 -1.63 35.56 -38.34
C GLU A 601 -3.13 35.28 -38.17
N ASP A 602 -3.51 34.00 -38.12
CA ASP A 602 -4.91 33.59 -38.03
C ASP A 602 -5.57 34.06 -36.72
N VAL A 603 -4.90 33.89 -35.56
CA VAL A 603 -5.42 34.33 -34.26
C VAL A 603 -5.57 35.84 -34.18
N THR A 604 -4.59 36.59 -34.69
CA THR A 604 -4.62 38.05 -34.67
C THR A 604 -5.75 38.58 -35.58
N ALA A 605 -5.88 38.05 -36.80
CA ALA A 605 -6.95 38.37 -37.70
C ALA A 605 -8.34 38.05 -37.13
N LEU A 606 -8.50 36.85 -36.56
CA LEU A 606 -9.77 36.41 -35.94
C LEU A 606 -10.14 37.29 -34.73
N THR A 607 -9.17 37.70 -33.94
CA THR A 607 -9.42 38.58 -32.79
C THR A 607 -9.86 39.94 -33.22
N GLN A 608 -9.20 40.49 -34.27
CA GLN A 608 -9.63 41.74 -34.91
C GLN A 608 -11.06 41.65 -35.46
N GLN A 609 -11.36 40.61 -36.20
CA GLN A 609 -12.70 40.36 -36.76
C GLN A 609 -13.76 40.23 -35.66
N SER A 610 -13.47 39.52 -34.61
CA SER A 610 -14.38 39.35 -33.46
C SER A 610 -14.68 40.67 -32.76
N LEU A 611 -13.67 41.54 -32.64
CA LEU A 611 -13.81 42.88 -32.08
C LEU A 611 -14.63 43.80 -33.01
N ASP A 612 -14.41 43.76 -34.33
CA ASP A 612 -15.16 44.54 -35.32
C ASP A 612 -16.62 44.09 -35.34
N HIS A 613 -16.88 42.79 -35.32
CA HIS A 613 -18.23 42.24 -35.23
C HIS A 613 -18.97 42.68 -33.95
N TRP A 614 -18.27 42.71 -32.80
CA TRP A 614 -18.85 43.20 -31.56
C TRP A 614 -19.14 44.70 -31.62
N ARG A 615 -18.30 45.50 -32.27
CA ARG A 615 -18.54 46.93 -32.52
C ARG A 615 -19.76 47.13 -33.40
N ASP A 616 -19.83 46.41 -34.52
CA ASP A 616 -20.92 46.56 -35.51
C ASP A 616 -22.27 46.06 -34.95
N GLY A 617 -22.24 45.13 -34.02
CA GLY A 617 -23.36 44.67 -33.21
C GLY A 617 -23.81 45.64 -32.10
N GLY A 618 -23.20 46.84 -32.00
CA GLY A 618 -23.51 47.83 -30.96
C GLY A 618 -23.04 47.47 -29.59
N TYR A 619 -21.95 46.69 -29.46
CA TYR A 619 -21.31 46.26 -28.20
C TYR A 619 -22.22 45.49 -27.23
N ARG A 620 -23.08 44.61 -27.79
CA ARG A 620 -24.00 43.79 -26.99
C ARG A 620 -23.26 42.76 -26.17
N LEU A 621 -23.61 42.61 -24.87
CA LEU A 621 -22.94 41.69 -23.93
C LEU A 621 -22.99 40.23 -24.38
N GLY A 622 -24.03 39.78 -25.07
CA GLY A 622 -24.14 38.41 -25.58
C GLY A 622 -23.12 38.03 -26.67
N GLN A 623 -22.39 39.01 -27.27
CA GLN A 623 -21.33 38.77 -28.26
C GLN A 623 -19.91 38.78 -27.68
N VAL A 624 -19.77 39.22 -26.44
CA VAL A 624 -18.46 39.40 -25.80
C VAL A 624 -17.74 38.06 -25.57
N GLU A 625 -18.47 36.96 -25.43
CA GLU A 625 -17.85 35.65 -25.19
C GLU A 625 -16.93 35.21 -26.34
N LYS A 626 -17.31 35.49 -27.59
CA LYS A 626 -16.45 35.23 -28.75
C LYS A 626 -15.16 36.07 -28.71
N VAL A 627 -15.26 37.31 -28.26
CA VAL A 627 -14.12 38.20 -28.07
C VAL A 627 -13.21 37.65 -26.96
N ASN A 628 -13.78 37.19 -25.84
CA ASN A 628 -13.03 36.61 -24.73
C ASN A 628 -12.26 35.32 -25.15
N THR A 629 -12.89 34.47 -25.94
CA THR A 629 -12.24 33.26 -26.49
C THR A 629 -11.07 33.62 -27.39
N ALA A 630 -11.22 34.63 -28.25
CA ALA A 630 -10.16 35.13 -29.12
C ALA A 630 -9.04 35.83 -28.34
N LEU A 631 -9.33 36.60 -27.31
CA LEU A 631 -8.36 37.24 -26.44
C LEU A 631 -7.49 36.21 -25.68
N LYS A 632 -8.11 35.10 -25.22
CA LYS A 632 -7.38 34.02 -24.59
C LYS A 632 -6.32 33.41 -25.52
N ALA A 633 -6.63 33.25 -26.82
CA ALA A 633 -5.68 32.79 -27.82
C ALA A 633 -4.64 33.85 -28.16
N LEU A 634 -5.05 35.14 -28.28
CA LEU A 634 -4.12 36.26 -28.51
C LEU A 634 -3.08 36.38 -27.40
N ARG A 635 -3.40 36.08 -26.14
CA ARG A 635 -2.45 36.02 -25.02
C ARG A 635 -1.29 35.06 -25.33
N VAL A 636 -1.59 33.86 -25.88
CA VAL A 636 -0.56 32.89 -26.25
C VAL A 636 0.39 33.44 -27.30
N VAL A 637 -0.18 34.13 -28.31
CA VAL A 637 0.61 34.78 -29.38
C VAL A 637 1.50 35.86 -28.82
N VAL A 638 0.97 36.77 -28.00
CA VAL A 638 1.75 37.90 -27.44
C VAL A 638 2.85 37.43 -26.47
N ARG A 639 2.54 36.45 -25.60
CA ARG A 639 3.52 35.90 -24.62
C ARG A 639 4.66 35.12 -25.25
N GLY A 640 4.46 34.55 -26.43
CA GLY A 640 5.47 33.77 -27.15
C GLY A 640 6.45 34.58 -27.98
N GLN A 641 6.29 35.91 -28.10
CA GLN A 641 7.16 36.78 -28.88
C GLN A 641 8.52 37.01 -28.18
N PRO A 642 9.65 36.88 -28.88
CA PRO A 642 10.93 37.27 -28.31
C PRO A 642 10.99 38.80 -28.09
N SER A 643 11.64 39.22 -27.02
CA SER A 643 11.75 40.64 -26.60
C SER A 643 12.51 41.52 -27.59
N SER A 644 13.06 40.95 -28.68
CA SER A 644 13.86 41.62 -29.73
C SER A 644 13.17 41.48 -31.09
N GLY A 645 12.29 42.42 -31.44
CA GLY A 645 12.14 42.93 -32.75
C GLY A 645 11.40 42.10 -33.81
N GLY A 646 10.07 41.99 -33.70
CA GLY A 646 9.20 41.77 -34.86
C GLY A 646 8.05 42.81 -34.85
N GLU A 647 8.04 43.75 -35.73
CA GLU A 647 7.13 44.92 -35.69
C GLU A 647 5.66 44.59 -36.02
N GLY A 648 5.36 43.48 -36.71
CA GLY A 648 3.99 43.25 -37.27
C GLY A 648 2.94 42.86 -36.26
N VAL A 649 3.09 41.73 -35.57
CA VAL A 649 2.07 41.17 -34.65
C VAL A 649 1.93 41.98 -33.35
N PRO A 650 2.99 42.46 -32.72
CA PRO A 650 2.89 43.36 -31.55
C PRO A 650 2.12 44.67 -31.85
N ALA A 651 2.25 45.23 -33.08
CA ALA A 651 1.53 46.44 -33.48
C ALA A 651 0.02 46.20 -33.63
N ALA A 652 -0.40 45.09 -34.25
CA ALA A 652 -1.80 44.74 -34.40
C ALA A 652 -2.43 44.40 -33.02
N ALA A 653 -1.76 43.64 -32.18
CA ALA A 653 -2.20 43.31 -30.82
C ALA A 653 -2.34 44.57 -29.97
N ARG A 654 -1.42 45.53 -30.05
CA ARG A 654 -1.48 46.85 -29.40
C ARG A 654 -2.75 47.61 -29.83
N GLY A 655 -3.05 47.67 -31.14
CA GLY A 655 -4.25 48.29 -31.67
C GLY A 655 -5.53 47.68 -31.10
N ILE A 656 -5.59 46.38 -30.99
CA ILE A 656 -6.72 45.65 -30.36
C ILE A 656 -6.84 46.03 -28.88
N VAL A 657 -5.75 45.97 -28.11
CA VAL A 657 -5.71 46.29 -26.69
C VAL A 657 -6.12 47.75 -26.42
N THR A 658 -5.63 48.70 -27.20
CA THR A 658 -5.96 50.14 -27.02
C THR A 658 -7.46 50.40 -27.28
N ARG A 659 -8.03 49.76 -28.33
CA ARG A 659 -9.45 49.88 -28.62
C ARG A 659 -10.33 49.26 -27.53
N LEU A 660 -9.93 48.14 -26.95
CA LEU A 660 -10.64 47.50 -25.85
C LEU A 660 -10.60 48.37 -24.61
N TRP A 661 -9.42 48.89 -24.21
CA TRP A 661 -9.32 49.76 -23.04
C TRP A 661 -10.19 51.02 -23.14
N SER A 662 -10.34 51.61 -24.33
CA SER A 662 -11.25 52.74 -24.54
C SER A 662 -12.74 52.40 -24.32
N ARG A 663 -13.09 51.12 -24.25
CA ARG A 663 -14.46 50.66 -24.02
C ARG A 663 -14.72 50.04 -22.64
N MET A 664 -13.68 49.77 -21.87
CA MET A 664 -13.82 49.22 -20.52
C MET A 664 -14.28 50.32 -19.56
N CYS A 665 -15.50 50.19 -19.03
CA CYS A 665 -16.04 51.13 -18.04
C CYS A 665 -16.05 50.45 -16.66
N PRO A 666 -15.43 51.08 -15.62
CA PRO A 666 -15.37 50.51 -14.28
C PRO A 666 -16.71 50.03 -13.72
N VAL A 667 -17.77 50.82 -13.91
CA VAL A 667 -19.13 50.49 -13.43
C VAL A 667 -19.69 49.25 -14.12
N GLN A 668 -19.51 49.15 -15.45
CA GLN A 668 -19.98 47.97 -16.20
C GLN A 668 -19.21 46.72 -15.87
N VAL A 669 -17.90 46.80 -15.69
CA VAL A 669 -17.03 45.67 -15.28
C VAL A 669 -17.46 45.16 -13.91
N GLN A 670 -17.78 46.03 -12.98
CA GLN A 670 -18.26 45.68 -11.65
C GLN A 670 -19.56 44.86 -11.68
N THR A 671 -20.48 45.17 -12.61
CA THR A 671 -21.81 44.58 -12.64
C THR A 671 -21.94 43.36 -13.54
N HIS A 672 -21.03 43.18 -14.53
CA HIS A 672 -21.13 42.12 -15.53
C HIS A 672 -19.96 41.12 -15.54
N PRO A 673 -20.18 39.84 -15.10
CA PRO A 673 -19.14 38.83 -15.05
C PRO A 673 -18.44 38.57 -16.41
N VAL A 674 -19.17 38.70 -17.54
CA VAL A 674 -18.59 38.53 -18.87
C VAL A 674 -17.52 39.58 -19.19
N LEU A 675 -17.72 40.84 -18.72
CA LEU A 675 -16.70 41.91 -18.82
C LEU A 675 -15.57 41.76 -17.83
N GLN A 676 -15.79 41.13 -16.68
CA GLN A 676 -14.70 40.74 -15.76
C GLN A 676 -13.78 39.70 -16.42
N CYS A 677 -14.32 38.74 -17.17
CA CYS A 677 -13.53 37.83 -18.00
C CYS A 677 -12.72 38.59 -19.07
N THR A 678 -13.33 39.57 -19.73
CA THR A 678 -12.63 40.44 -20.71
C THR A 678 -11.51 41.21 -20.05
N LEU A 679 -11.74 41.79 -18.86
CA LEU A 679 -10.74 42.49 -18.07
C LEU A 679 -9.58 41.59 -17.72
N ARG A 680 -9.83 40.34 -17.24
CA ARG A 680 -8.81 39.36 -16.95
C ARG A 680 -7.83 39.14 -18.12
N TRP A 681 -8.37 38.85 -19.32
CA TRP A 681 -7.51 38.59 -20.49
C TRP A 681 -6.80 39.86 -20.95
N LEU A 682 -7.47 40.98 -20.87
CA LEU A 682 -6.89 42.28 -21.27
C LEU A 682 -5.73 42.69 -20.34
N LEU A 683 -5.85 42.49 -19.03
CA LEU A 683 -4.76 42.69 -18.06
C LEU A 683 -3.55 41.81 -18.34
N LEU A 684 -3.78 40.49 -18.57
CA LEU A 684 -2.70 39.55 -18.87
C LEU A 684 -1.98 39.85 -20.22
N ILE A 685 -2.70 40.28 -21.24
CA ILE A 685 -2.09 40.71 -22.50
C ILE A 685 -1.34 42.01 -22.30
N SER A 686 -1.91 42.95 -21.56
CA SER A 686 -1.30 44.24 -21.25
C SER A 686 -0.02 44.10 -20.43
N ALA A 687 0.05 43.15 -19.50
CA ALA A 687 1.27 42.84 -18.76
C ALA A 687 2.44 42.47 -19.71
N SER A 688 2.16 41.69 -20.75
CA SER A 688 3.17 41.31 -21.74
C SER A 688 3.55 42.46 -22.69
N LEU A 689 2.64 43.42 -22.93
CA LEU A 689 2.84 44.57 -23.83
C LEU A 689 3.15 45.89 -23.07
N VAL A 690 3.38 45.81 -21.77
CA VAL A 690 3.42 46.97 -20.86
C VAL A 690 4.30 48.13 -21.30
N LYS A 691 5.45 47.84 -21.95
CA LYS A 691 6.39 48.89 -22.48
C LYS A 691 5.85 49.68 -23.70
N THR A 692 4.78 49.18 -24.32
CA THR A 692 4.24 49.74 -25.58
C THR A 692 2.80 50.27 -25.43
N ILE A 693 2.21 50.11 -24.25
CA ILE A 693 0.82 50.54 -23.94
C ILE A 693 0.82 52.02 -23.53
N ASP A 694 -0.20 52.76 -23.97
CA ASP A 694 -0.43 54.16 -23.60
C ASP A 694 -0.77 54.33 -22.08
N HIS A 695 -0.24 55.38 -21.45
CA HIS A 695 -0.49 55.69 -20.04
C HIS A 695 -2.01 55.87 -19.70
N ASN A 696 -2.81 56.34 -20.63
CA ASN A 696 -4.26 56.42 -20.48
C ASN A 696 -4.90 55.03 -20.33
N ALA A 697 -4.44 54.01 -21.09
CA ALA A 697 -4.89 52.64 -20.98
C ALA A 697 -4.46 52.05 -19.64
N ILE A 698 -3.23 52.32 -19.15
CA ILE A 698 -2.78 51.94 -17.81
C ILE A 698 -3.66 52.54 -16.72
N HIS A 699 -3.94 53.86 -16.83
CA HIS A 699 -4.85 54.55 -15.91
C HIS A 699 -6.24 53.91 -15.88
N GLN A 700 -6.82 53.61 -17.03
CA GLN A 700 -8.12 52.94 -17.17
C GLN A 700 -8.08 51.53 -16.54
N ALA A 701 -7.01 50.76 -16.75
CA ALA A 701 -6.82 49.45 -16.16
C ALA A 701 -6.84 49.53 -14.63
N LEU A 702 -6.08 50.45 -14.04
CA LEU A 702 -6.06 50.68 -12.61
C LEU A 702 -7.41 51.13 -12.03
N GLN A 703 -8.20 51.90 -12.79
CA GLN A 703 -9.56 52.27 -12.39
C GLN A 703 -10.53 51.08 -12.36
N CYS A 704 -10.48 50.22 -13.39
CA CYS A 704 -11.31 49.02 -13.45
C CYS A 704 -10.98 48.03 -12.33
N VAL A 705 -9.67 47.83 -12.07
CA VAL A 705 -9.21 46.94 -10.96
C VAL A 705 -9.64 47.53 -9.62
N ALA A 706 -9.44 48.83 -9.38
CA ALA A 706 -9.83 49.48 -8.13
C ALA A 706 -11.33 49.39 -7.84
N SER A 707 -12.16 49.53 -8.86
CA SER A 707 -13.62 49.36 -8.77
C SER A 707 -14.01 47.94 -8.29
N LEU A 708 -13.30 46.91 -8.74
CA LEU A 708 -13.55 45.50 -8.31
C LEU A 708 -13.00 45.22 -6.92
N VAL A 709 -11.77 45.63 -6.64
CA VAL A 709 -11.12 45.39 -5.34
C VAL A 709 -11.87 46.04 -4.18
N SER A 710 -12.52 47.19 -4.43
CA SER A 710 -13.34 47.89 -3.41
C SER A 710 -14.65 47.12 -3.08
N HIS A 711 -15.10 46.15 -3.82
CA HIS A 711 -16.35 45.41 -3.63
C HIS A 711 -16.14 43.94 -3.48
N LYS A 712 -16.19 43.18 -4.56
CA LYS A 712 -15.90 41.74 -4.63
C LYS A 712 -15.17 41.44 -5.92
N CYS A 713 -13.85 41.29 -5.83
CA CYS A 713 -13.04 40.91 -6.99
C CYS A 713 -12.98 39.38 -7.11
N PRO A 714 -13.32 38.80 -8.29
CA PRO A 714 -13.04 37.38 -8.51
C PRO A 714 -11.54 37.09 -8.44
N ASP A 715 -11.16 35.96 -7.84
CA ASP A 715 -9.76 35.55 -7.64
C ASP A 715 -8.96 35.56 -8.95
N GLU A 716 -9.57 35.09 -10.05
CA GLU A 716 -8.93 35.07 -11.37
C GLU A 716 -8.60 36.47 -11.91
N VAL A 717 -9.42 37.45 -11.62
CA VAL A 717 -9.18 38.86 -12.00
C VAL A 717 -8.13 39.48 -11.09
N ALA A 718 -8.18 39.17 -9.79
CA ALA A 718 -7.19 39.63 -8.82
C ALA A 718 -5.79 39.12 -9.16
N LEU A 719 -5.66 37.83 -9.52
CA LEU A 719 -4.40 37.24 -9.99
C LEU A 719 -3.88 37.90 -11.27
N ALA A 720 -4.77 38.15 -12.26
CA ALA A 720 -4.40 38.87 -13.50
C ALA A 720 -3.99 40.33 -13.21
N ALA A 721 -4.65 40.97 -12.26
CA ALA A 721 -4.29 42.32 -11.82
C ALA A 721 -2.89 42.33 -11.15
N LEU A 722 -2.58 41.37 -10.30
CA LEU A 722 -1.26 41.22 -9.66
C LEU A 722 -0.14 41.02 -10.70
N GLU A 723 -0.36 40.17 -11.75
CA GLU A 723 0.60 39.99 -12.85
C GLU A 723 0.80 41.31 -13.60
N PHE A 724 -0.27 42.05 -13.86
CA PHE A 724 -0.20 43.38 -14.50
C PHE A 724 0.51 44.43 -13.63
N LEU A 725 0.15 44.55 -12.34
CA LEU A 725 0.75 45.48 -11.41
C LEU A 725 2.27 45.23 -11.25
N ALA A 726 2.68 43.97 -11.16
CA ALA A 726 4.08 43.57 -11.10
C ALA A 726 4.86 44.04 -12.33
N SER A 727 4.24 43.92 -13.55
CA SER A 727 4.88 44.33 -14.82
C SER A 727 5.11 45.84 -14.94
N LEU A 728 4.41 46.67 -14.16
CA LEU A 728 4.54 48.13 -14.18
C LEU A 728 5.82 48.67 -13.49
N GLY A 729 6.56 47.84 -12.78
CA GLY A 729 7.74 48.25 -12.03
C GLY A 729 8.82 48.94 -12.90
N ASN A 730 9.01 48.46 -14.13
CA ASN A 730 9.99 48.98 -15.10
C ASN A 730 9.43 50.06 -16.05
N VAL A 731 8.18 50.52 -15.85
CA VAL A 731 7.56 51.50 -16.74
C VAL A 731 7.87 52.91 -16.26
N PHE A 732 8.34 53.76 -17.17
CA PHE A 732 8.53 55.16 -16.89
C PHE A 732 7.22 55.95 -17.12
N PHE A 733 6.71 56.66 -16.15
CA PHE A 733 5.54 57.50 -16.25
C PHE A 733 5.94 58.98 -16.42
N SER A 734 5.30 59.68 -17.37
CA SER A 734 5.45 61.14 -17.54
C SER A 734 4.93 61.87 -16.30
N GLN A 735 5.46 63.07 -16.03
CA GLN A 735 5.07 63.86 -14.84
C GLN A 735 3.55 64.05 -14.74
N ASP A 736 2.85 64.27 -15.84
CA ASP A 736 1.40 64.44 -15.86
C ASP A 736 0.65 63.17 -15.43
N SER A 737 1.14 61.99 -15.89
CA SER A 737 0.51 60.73 -15.57
C SER A 737 0.89 60.20 -14.19
N GLN A 738 2.07 60.57 -13.70
CA GLN A 738 2.61 60.07 -12.41
C GLN A 738 1.72 60.47 -11.22
N GLY A 739 1.17 61.69 -11.25
CA GLY A 739 0.25 62.17 -10.21
C GLY A 739 -1.02 61.34 -10.04
N GLN A 740 -1.49 60.70 -11.09
CA GLN A 740 -2.69 59.87 -11.07
C GLN A 740 -2.43 58.38 -10.92
N ILE A 741 -1.35 57.85 -11.48
CA ILE A 741 -1.02 56.44 -11.48
C ILE A 741 -0.39 55.98 -10.17
N VAL A 742 0.63 56.69 -9.68
CA VAL A 742 1.43 56.28 -8.50
C VAL A 742 0.60 56.10 -7.22
N PRO A 743 -0.29 57.06 -6.84
CA PRO A 743 -1.10 56.88 -5.64
C PRO A 743 -2.06 55.69 -5.75
N ARG A 744 -2.66 55.49 -6.95
CA ARG A 744 -3.61 54.39 -7.17
C ARG A 744 -2.92 53.05 -7.18
N LEU A 745 -1.72 52.95 -7.74
CA LEU A 745 -0.91 51.75 -7.75
C LEU A 745 -0.54 51.33 -6.30
N GLY A 746 -0.11 52.31 -5.48
CA GLY A 746 0.17 52.06 -4.07
C GLY A 746 -1.06 51.62 -3.27
N SER A 747 -2.22 52.25 -3.51
CA SER A 747 -3.47 51.84 -2.86
C SER A 747 -3.92 50.44 -3.24
N LEU A 748 -3.77 50.04 -4.53
CA LEU A 748 -4.11 48.70 -5.01
C LEU A 748 -3.22 47.62 -4.40
N PHE A 749 -1.91 47.83 -4.38
CA PHE A 749 -0.99 46.90 -3.70
C PHE A 749 -1.33 46.80 -2.21
N GLY A 750 -1.56 47.90 -1.53
CA GLY A 750 -1.95 47.91 -0.10
C GLY A 750 -3.22 47.08 0.15
N SER A 751 -4.25 47.24 -0.68
CA SER A 751 -5.50 46.45 -0.58
C SER A 751 -5.30 44.97 -0.85
N LEU A 752 -4.55 44.61 -1.89
CA LEU A 752 -4.28 43.22 -2.25
C LEU A 752 -3.35 42.49 -1.27
N LEU A 753 -2.39 43.23 -0.66
CA LEU A 753 -1.54 42.71 0.43
C LEU A 753 -2.32 42.48 1.73
N ALA A 754 -3.45 43.17 1.92
CA ALA A 754 -4.32 42.99 3.08
C ALA A 754 -5.35 41.87 2.93
N GLU A 755 -5.44 41.24 1.74
CA GLU A 755 -6.38 40.14 1.45
C GLU A 755 -6.24 38.99 2.45
N THR A 756 -7.39 38.38 2.80
CA THR A 756 -7.44 37.25 3.74
C THR A 756 -7.29 35.89 3.05
N SER A 757 -7.56 35.82 1.77
CA SER A 757 -7.34 34.59 0.96
C SER A 757 -5.84 34.30 0.90
N TRP A 758 -5.42 33.14 1.43
CA TRP A 758 -4.03 32.73 1.42
C TRP A 758 -3.40 32.70 0.01
N LEU A 759 -4.18 32.31 -1.01
CA LEU A 759 -3.75 32.30 -2.40
C LEU A 759 -3.44 33.71 -2.91
N LEU A 760 -4.41 34.62 -2.78
CA LEU A 760 -4.25 36.01 -3.22
C LEU A 760 -3.17 36.72 -2.43
N HIS A 761 -3.11 36.51 -1.12
CA HIS A 761 -2.07 37.07 -0.26
C HIS A 761 -0.66 36.66 -0.65
N GLN A 762 -0.45 35.35 -0.91
CA GLN A 762 0.85 34.84 -1.36
C GLN A 762 1.25 35.46 -2.71
N HIS A 763 0.34 35.46 -3.68
CA HIS A 763 0.60 36.08 -4.99
C HIS A 763 0.80 37.60 -4.91
N ALA A 764 0.11 38.28 -3.99
CA ALA A 764 0.33 39.72 -3.74
C ALA A 764 1.74 40.00 -3.20
N LEU A 765 2.22 39.18 -2.26
CA LEU A 765 3.58 39.26 -1.74
C LEU A 765 4.63 39.04 -2.84
N GLU A 766 4.45 38.04 -3.68
CA GLU A 766 5.34 37.75 -4.83
C GLU A 766 5.34 38.90 -5.86
N ALA A 767 4.16 39.33 -6.26
CA ALA A 767 3.99 40.43 -7.22
C ALA A 767 4.58 41.77 -6.69
N PHE A 768 4.37 42.04 -5.41
CA PHE A 768 4.92 43.24 -4.77
C PHE A 768 6.45 43.16 -4.63
N ALA A 769 7.00 42.02 -4.24
CA ALA A 769 8.45 41.83 -4.16
C ALA A 769 9.09 42.03 -5.54
N HIS A 770 8.54 41.41 -6.61
CA HIS A 770 9.03 41.59 -7.97
C HIS A 770 8.93 43.04 -8.45
N PHE A 771 7.81 43.72 -8.16
CA PHE A 771 7.67 45.14 -8.45
C PHE A 771 8.72 45.98 -7.72
N ALA A 772 8.92 45.76 -6.40
CA ALA A 772 9.85 46.51 -5.56
C ALA A 772 11.33 46.35 -5.97
N GLU A 773 11.70 45.14 -6.48
CA GLU A 773 13.07 44.88 -6.97
C GLU A 773 13.43 45.69 -8.21
N VAL A 774 12.45 46.04 -9.05
CA VAL A 774 12.74 46.60 -10.39
C VAL A 774 12.21 48.04 -10.54
N THR A 775 11.50 48.59 -9.54
CA THR A 775 10.80 49.84 -9.69
C THR A 775 11.69 51.06 -9.40
N ASN A 776 11.45 52.11 -10.18
CA ASN A 776 11.99 53.49 -9.92
C ASN A 776 10.98 54.36 -9.14
N HIS A 777 9.85 53.82 -8.73
CA HIS A 777 8.74 54.53 -8.09
C HIS A 777 8.68 54.25 -6.57
N GLU A 778 9.64 54.71 -5.79
CA GLU A 778 9.72 54.46 -4.33
C GLU A 778 8.47 54.87 -3.56
N LYS A 779 7.75 55.92 -4.04
CA LYS A 779 6.50 56.36 -3.46
C LYS A 779 5.40 55.30 -3.51
N VAL A 780 5.44 54.36 -4.47
CA VAL A 780 4.49 53.24 -4.49
C VAL A 780 4.75 52.30 -3.32
N ILE A 781 6.02 52.00 -3.06
CA ILE A 781 6.40 51.12 -1.94
C ILE A 781 5.94 51.68 -0.61
N SER A 782 6.24 52.98 -0.34
CA SER A 782 5.86 53.63 0.91
C SER A 782 4.33 53.72 1.07
N ASN A 783 3.60 54.01 0.00
CA ASN A 783 2.15 54.09 0.03
C ASN A 783 1.50 52.70 0.24
N SER A 784 2.07 51.61 -0.36
CA SER A 784 1.56 50.26 -0.20
C SER A 784 1.75 49.72 1.21
N LEU A 785 2.81 50.13 1.92
CA LEU A 785 3.18 49.70 3.26
C LEU A 785 2.80 50.67 4.36
N SER A 786 1.78 51.49 4.13
CA SER A 786 1.29 52.49 5.07
C SER A 786 0.68 51.90 6.35
N VAL A 787 0.17 50.67 6.30
CA VAL A 787 -0.39 49.90 7.41
C VAL A 787 0.70 49.03 8.03
N GLU A 788 0.99 49.15 9.34
CA GLU A 788 2.06 48.44 10.05
C GLU A 788 1.87 46.89 9.95
N GLU A 789 0.64 46.40 10.01
CA GLU A 789 0.37 44.97 9.86
C GLU A 789 0.82 44.44 8.47
N THR A 790 0.46 45.16 7.40
CA THR A 790 0.85 44.84 6.04
C THR A 790 2.37 44.89 5.87
N LYS A 791 3.00 45.89 6.44
CA LYS A 791 4.46 46.04 6.44
C LYS A 791 5.15 44.89 7.16
N ALA A 792 4.64 44.48 8.33
CA ALA A 792 5.17 43.34 9.08
C ALA A 792 5.06 42.03 8.28
N LYS A 793 3.94 41.82 7.59
CA LYS A 793 3.74 40.63 6.71
C LYS A 793 4.75 40.61 5.57
N VAL A 794 4.98 41.73 4.89
CA VAL A 794 5.96 41.85 3.79
C VAL A 794 7.39 41.62 4.29
N VAL A 795 7.77 42.28 5.41
CA VAL A 795 9.10 42.09 6.01
C VAL A 795 9.33 40.65 6.41
N ASN A 796 8.33 40.00 7.03
CA ASN A 796 8.39 38.58 7.37
C ASN A 796 8.55 37.71 6.13
N TYR A 797 7.82 38.00 5.04
CA TYR A 797 7.95 37.27 3.78
C TYR A 797 9.36 37.39 3.16
N LEU A 798 9.90 38.62 3.10
CA LEU A 798 11.22 38.89 2.52
C LEU A 798 12.37 38.32 3.37
N SER A 799 12.19 38.24 4.70
CA SER A 799 13.18 37.68 5.63
C SER A 799 13.10 36.13 5.74
N LYS A 800 12.06 35.50 5.23
CA LYS A 800 11.93 34.03 5.25
C LYS A 800 13.03 33.37 4.45
N THR A 801 13.89 32.64 5.13
CA THR A 801 14.74 31.61 4.49
C THR A 801 13.95 30.31 4.41
N VAL A 802 13.78 29.81 3.20
CA VAL A 802 13.17 28.49 2.99
C VAL A 802 14.13 27.44 3.57
N ASN A 803 13.74 26.82 4.69
CA ASN A 803 14.49 25.71 5.26
C ASN A 803 14.22 24.45 4.42
N THR A 804 15.07 24.23 3.41
CA THR A 804 15.01 23.06 2.52
C THR A 804 15.43 21.76 3.22
N GLN A 805 15.89 21.85 4.48
CA GLN A 805 16.38 20.71 5.27
C GLN A 805 15.41 20.29 6.38
N GLU A 806 14.10 20.46 6.19
CA GLU A 806 13.13 19.93 7.14
C GLU A 806 13.29 18.39 7.24
N VAL A 807 13.57 17.90 8.45
CA VAL A 807 13.75 16.47 8.72
C VAL A 807 12.43 15.74 8.41
N GLY A 808 12.50 14.59 7.76
CA GLY A 808 11.34 13.85 7.27
C GLY A 808 10.25 13.58 8.31
N GLU A 809 10.63 13.34 9.58
CA GLU A 809 9.69 13.16 10.70
C GLU A 809 8.85 14.43 10.98
N ARG A 810 9.47 15.61 11.05
CA ARG A 810 8.75 16.88 11.25
C ARG A 810 7.80 17.20 10.11
N ARG A 811 8.20 16.85 8.88
CA ARG A 811 7.35 17.01 7.71
C ARG A 811 6.15 16.06 7.76
N LEU A 812 6.35 14.82 8.17
CA LEU A 812 5.29 13.84 8.38
C LEU A 812 4.28 14.31 9.44
N ASP A 813 4.75 14.81 10.59
CA ASP A 813 3.90 15.30 11.66
C ASP A 813 3.09 16.52 11.19
N ARG A 814 3.71 17.45 10.46
CA ARG A 814 3.02 18.58 9.86
C ARG A 814 1.93 18.13 8.88
N LEU A 815 2.22 17.16 8.01
CA LEU A 815 1.24 16.64 7.05
C LEU A 815 0.09 15.91 7.74
N LYS A 816 0.33 15.18 8.83
CA LYS A 816 -0.74 14.58 9.65
C LYS A 816 -1.67 15.62 10.25
N MET A 817 -1.14 16.81 10.60
CA MET A 817 -1.95 17.93 11.09
C MET A 817 -2.68 18.67 9.97
N GLU A 818 -2.06 18.85 8.81
CA GLU A 818 -2.59 19.61 7.68
C GLU A 818 -3.61 18.80 6.85
N SER A 819 -3.42 17.48 6.70
CA SER A 819 -4.27 16.62 5.86
C SER A 819 -5.76 16.70 6.23
N PRO A 820 -6.19 16.62 7.50
CA PRO A 820 -7.59 16.76 7.87
C PRO A 820 -8.18 18.13 7.53
N LEU A 821 -7.36 19.20 7.63
CA LEU A 821 -7.78 20.55 7.28
C LEU A 821 -8.00 20.72 5.78
N ILE A 822 -7.10 20.12 4.98
CA ILE A 822 -7.21 20.10 3.50
C ILE A 822 -8.45 19.32 3.08
N GLU A 823 -8.69 18.13 3.66
CA GLU A 823 -9.89 17.35 3.38
C GLU A 823 -11.18 18.08 3.75
N GLN A 824 -11.21 18.72 4.91
CA GLN A 824 -12.36 19.52 5.34
C GLN A 824 -12.64 20.66 4.36
N ASN A 825 -11.59 21.34 3.90
CA ASN A 825 -11.72 22.42 2.93
C ASN A 825 -12.18 21.92 1.56
N ASN A 826 -11.65 20.79 1.11
CA ASN A 826 -12.07 20.16 -0.16
C ASN A 826 -13.54 19.73 -0.14
N ARG A 827 -14.01 19.12 0.94
CA ARG A 827 -15.43 18.76 1.12
C ARG A 827 -16.35 19.98 1.11
N ARG A 828 -15.89 21.08 1.73
CA ARG A 828 -16.63 22.35 1.70
C ARG A 828 -16.74 22.91 0.30
N LEU A 829 -15.67 22.88 -0.49
CA LEU A 829 -15.66 23.32 -1.90
C LEU A 829 -16.56 22.43 -2.77
N GLU A 830 -16.56 21.11 -2.55
CA GLU A 830 -17.45 20.18 -3.27
C GLU A 830 -18.92 20.49 -2.97
N THR A 831 -19.30 20.73 -1.73
CA THR A 831 -20.66 21.10 -1.35
C THR A 831 -21.09 22.48 -1.89
N GLU A 832 -20.19 23.44 -1.97
CA GLU A 832 -20.43 24.76 -2.55
C GLU A 832 -20.64 24.65 -4.09
N LEU A 833 -19.90 23.77 -4.77
CA LEU A 833 -20.04 23.49 -6.21
C LEU A 833 -21.35 22.74 -6.53
N GLU A 834 -21.75 21.78 -5.72
CA GLU A 834 -23.02 21.06 -5.85
C GLU A 834 -24.22 22.00 -5.60
N GLY A 835 -24.13 22.88 -4.62
CA GLY A 835 -25.12 23.92 -4.34
C GLY A 835 -25.27 24.96 -5.47
N ALA A 836 -24.17 25.30 -6.15
CA ALA A 836 -24.19 26.22 -7.29
C ALA A 836 -24.78 25.61 -8.56
N SER A 837 -24.68 24.30 -8.77
CA SER A 837 -25.25 23.59 -9.90
C SER A 837 -26.75 23.34 -9.76
N SER A 838 -27.30 23.37 -8.54
CA SER A 838 -28.75 23.24 -8.29
C SER A 838 -29.55 24.57 -8.44
N GLY A 839 -28.87 25.69 -8.60
CA GLY A 839 -29.48 27.03 -8.76
C GLY A 839 -29.78 27.50 -10.20
N SER A 840 -29.42 26.71 -11.20
CA SER A 840 -29.71 27.04 -12.60
C SER A 840 -31.12 26.57 -12.98
N THR A 841 -32.10 27.43 -12.86
CA THR A 841 -33.48 27.25 -13.38
C THR A 841 -33.45 26.99 -14.89
N ALA A 842 -33.63 25.74 -15.25
CA ALA A 842 -33.87 25.33 -16.62
C ALA A 842 -35.25 25.82 -17.06
N ILE A 843 -35.29 26.63 -18.12
CA ILE A 843 -36.48 26.89 -18.95
C ILE A 843 -36.74 25.57 -19.69
N ALA A 844 -37.88 24.96 -19.42
CA ALA A 844 -38.31 23.72 -20.02
C ALA A 844 -38.78 23.97 -21.46
N PRO A 845 -38.40 23.14 -22.44
CA PRO A 845 -39.25 22.86 -23.60
C PRO A 845 -40.16 21.67 -23.29
N ALA A 846 -41.40 21.79 -23.65
CA ALA A 846 -42.43 20.78 -23.55
C ALA A 846 -42.17 19.58 -24.48
N ASP A 847 -42.68 18.42 -24.01
CA ASP A 847 -42.91 17.16 -24.72
C ASP A 847 -41.69 16.28 -25.06
N SER A 848 -41.44 15.31 -24.16
CA SER A 848 -41.11 13.92 -24.51
C SER A 848 -41.21 13.00 -23.28
N GLU A 849 -41.67 11.78 -23.54
CA GLU A 849 -42.13 10.73 -22.63
C GLU A 849 -41.21 10.34 -21.47
N PRO A 850 -41.74 9.75 -20.37
CA PRO A 850 -40.99 9.53 -19.14
C PRO A 850 -40.13 8.29 -19.20
N CYS A 851 -38.81 8.48 -19.08
CA CYS A 851 -37.87 7.41 -18.72
C CYS A 851 -37.99 7.01 -17.25
N PRO A 852 -37.78 5.73 -16.90
CA PRO A 852 -38.04 5.23 -15.55
C PRO A 852 -37.07 5.82 -14.51
N LYS A 853 -37.64 6.26 -13.41
CA LYS A 853 -36.98 6.85 -12.24
C LYS A 853 -35.95 5.86 -11.67
N ARG A 854 -34.67 6.23 -11.71
CA ARG A 854 -33.65 5.64 -10.83
C ARG A 854 -34.02 5.94 -9.39
N ALA A 855 -34.17 4.90 -8.58
CA ALA A 855 -34.38 5.01 -7.15
C ALA A 855 -33.25 5.86 -6.54
N ARG A 856 -33.62 6.98 -5.90
CA ARG A 856 -32.76 7.71 -4.98
C ARG A 856 -32.45 6.75 -3.85
N GLN A 857 -31.19 6.38 -3.67
CA GLN A 857 -30.76 5.78 -2.42
C GLN A 857 -31.02 6.82 -1.33
N GLU A 858 -32.02 6.56 -0.53
CA GLU A 858 -32.17 7.20 0.77
C GLU A 858 -30.96 6.78 1.58
N THR A 859 -30.00 7.69 1.75
CA THR A 859 -28.96 7.57 2.76
C THR A 859 -29.66 7.36 4.09
N ASN A 860 -29.40 6.24 4.72
CA ASN A 860 -30.06 5.77 5.92
C ASN A 860 -29.77 6.79 7.05
N ARG A 861 -30.69 7.73 7.27
CA ARG A 861 -30.61 8.74 8.33
C ARG A 861 -30.32 8.13 9.69
N GLU A 862 -30.73 6.90 9.91
CA GLU A 862 -30.51 6.13 11.13
C GLU A 862 -29.02 5.79 11.34
N GLU A 863 -28.28 5.51 10.29
CA GLU A 863 -26.81 5.30 10.35
C GLU A 863 -26.05 6.62 10.65
N GLU A 864 -26.52 7.74 10.11
CA GLU A 864 -25.95 9.05 10.44
C GLU A 864 -26.22 9.43 11.91
N TYR A 865 -27.43 9.25 12.40
CA TYR A 865 -27.73 9.47 13.81
C TYR A 865 -26.91 8.55 14.72
N SER A 866 -26.80 7.27 14.39
CA SER A 866 -25.98 6.30 15.13
C SER A 866 -24.51 6.73 15.19
N ARG A 867 -23.94 7.20 14.08
CA ARG A 867 -22.55 7.67 14.01
C ARG A 867 -22.29 8.91 14.86
N TYR A 868 -23.22 9.88 14.86
CA TYR A 868 -23.07 11.08 15.68
C TYR A 868 -23.22 10.78 17.17
N VAL A 869 -24.14 9.89 17.54
CA VAL A 869 -24.33 9.45 18.94
C VAL A 869 -23.08 8.72 19.42
N GLN A 870 -22.50 7.79 18.65
CA GLN A 870 -21.25 7.10 19.00
C GLN A 870 -20.07 8.06 19.17
N THR A 871 -19.99 9.10 18.33
CA THR A 871 -18.93 10.12 18.42
C THR A 871 -19.06 10.94 19.69
N ALA A 872 -20.28 11.35 20.03
CA ALA A 872 -20.57 12.09 21.26
C ALA A 872 -20.30 11.24 22.52
N GLU A 873 -20.69 9.98 22.50
CA GLU A 873 -20.44 9.03 23.60
C GLU A 873 -18.95 8.79 23.82
N SER A 874 -18.18 8.63 22.75
CA SER A 874 -16.71 8.49 22.81
C SER A 874 -16.03 9.73 23.39
N ALA A 875 -16.47 10.93 23.00
CA ALA A 875 -15.94 12.19 23.52
C ALA A 875 -16.27 12.37 25.01
N LEU A 876 -17.48 12.02 25.44
CA LEU A 876 -17.90 12.09 26.87
C LEU A 876 -17.13 11.08 27.72
N LYS A 877 -16.90 9.85 27.23
CA LYS A 877 -16.05 8.84 27.91
C LYS A 877 -14.60 9.32 28.07
N ALA A 878 -14.05 9.99 27.05
CA ALA A 878 -12.71 10.58 27.13
C ALA A 878 -12.64 11.71 28.17
N LEU A 879 -13.64 12.59 28.24
CA LEU A 879 -13.75 13.63 29.28
C LEU A 879 -13.90 13.03 30.68
N GLN A 880 -14.67 11.96 30.84
CA GLN A 880 -14.82 11.24 32.09
C GLN A 880 -13.51 10.59 32.55
N ALA A 881 -12.75 9.99 31.61
CA ALA A 881 -11.44 9.39 31.88
C ALA A 881 -10.42 10.45 32.34
N LEU A 882 -10.44 11.65 31.72
CA LEU A 882 -9.59 12.78 32.17
C LEU A 882 -9.94 13.29 33.56
N GLY A 883 -11.21 13.17 33.97
CA GLY A 883 -11.66 13.56 35.32
C GLY A 883 -11.40 12.51 36.39
N SER A 884 -11.11 11.24 36.01
CA SER A 884 -10.92 10.12 36.94
C SER A 884 -9.45 9.75 37.20
N GLN A 885 -8.49 10.38 36.50
CA GLN A 885 -7.06 10.15 36.71
C GLN A 885 -6.50 11.08 37.79
N ASP A 886 -6.11 10.47 38.90
CA ASP A 886 -5.29 10.94 40.04
C ASP A 886 -5.72 12.16 40.86
N THR A 887 -5.68 11.95 42.17
CA THR A 887 -5.89 12.90 43.25
C THR A 887 -4.87 14.07 43.34
N THR A 888 -3.96 14.20 42.36
CA THR A 888 -2.94 15.26 42.27
C THR A 888 -3.09 16.15 41.02
N ALA A 889 -4.13 15.96 40.20
CA ALA A 889 -4.34 16.76 39.00
C ALA A 889 -4.91 18.13 39.29
N PRO A 890 -4.56 19.19 38.55
CA PRO A 890 -5.13 20.53 38.70
C PRO A 890 -6.64 20.49 38.48
N GLN A 891 -7.39 21.30 39.26
CA GLN A 891 -8.85 21.37 39.14
C GLN A 891 -9.31 21.59 37.69
N PRO A 892 -10.41 20.98 37.25
CA PRO A 892 -10.91 21.16 35.90
C PRO A 892 -11.16 22.63 35.61
N PRO A 893 -10.90 23.13 34.40
CA PRO A 893 -11.04 24.52 34.03
C PRO A 893 -12.44 25.06 34.32
N GLN A 894 -12.56 26.26 34.91
CA GLN A 894 -13.86 26.88 35.31
C GLN A 894 -14.88 26.95 34.14
N TRP A 895 -14.40 27.05 32.90
CA TRP A 895 -15.24 27.12 31.71
C TRP A 895 -15.90 25.78 31.35
N LEU A 896 -15.32 24.64 31.79
CA LEU A 896 -15.80 23.27 31.41
C LEU A 896 -17.22 23.02 31.93
N GLY A 897 -17.53 23.45 33.14
CA GLY A 897 -18.87 23.30 33.74
C GLY A 897 -19.95 24.12 33.02
N ALA A 898 -19.59 25.26 32.46
CA ALA A 898 -20.52 26.09 31.68
C ALA A 898 -20.82 25.40 30.32
N ARG A 899 -19.79 24.89 29.65
CA ARG A 899 -19.91 24.21 28.37
C ARG A 899 -20.69 22.86 28.47
N LEU A 900 -20.51 22.12 29.55
CA LEU A 900 -21.27 20.86 29.77
C LEU A 900 -22.78 21.19 29.99
N ARG A 901 -23.13 22.28 30.63
CA ARG A 901 -24.54 22.73 30.77
C ARG A 901 -25.15 23.15 29.43
N GLU A 902 -24.36 23.81 28.55
CA GLU A 902 -24.80 24.12 27.18
C GLU A 902 -25.04 22.87 26.37
N LEU A 903 -24.15 21.89 26.45
CA LEU A 903 -24.33 20.59 25.79
C LEU A 903 -25.58 19.82 26.30
N GLN A 904 -25.84 19.84 27.63
CA GLN A 904 -27.06 19.27 28.18
C GLN A 904 -28.33 19.94 27.63
N THR A 905 -28.28 21.27 27.45
CA THR A 905 -29.41 22.04 26.89
C THR A 905 -29.63 21.68 25.40
N LEU A 906 -28.56 21.50 24.62
CA LEU A 906 -28.64 21.08 23.23
C LEU A 906 -29.16 19.64 23.10
N ILE A 907 -28.75 18.74 23.98
CA ILE A 907 -29.23 17.34 24.02
C ILE A 907 -30.75 17.32 24.35
N ALA A 908 -31.20 18.15 25.29
CA ALA A 908 -32.61 18.28 25.64
C ALA A 908 -33.48 18.84 24.49
N GLN A 909 -32.90 19.67 23.60
CA GLN A 909 -33.58 20.20 22.42
C GLN A 909 -33.70 19.18 21.28
N ILE A 910 -32.76 18.20 21.19
CA ILE A 910 -32.74 17.15 20.15
C ILE A 910 -33.69 16.02 20.53
N SER A 911 -33.96 15.80 21.82
CA SER A 911 -34.88 14.76 22.32
C SER A 911 -36.25 15.42 22.55
N PRO A 912 -37.22 15.27 21.64
CA PRO A 912 -38.61 15.67 21.96
C PRO A 912 -39.11 14.79 23.11
N GLY A 913 -39.52 15.44 24.17
CA GLY A 913 -40.12 14.75 25.33
C GLY A 913 -41.31 13.85 24.95
N PRO A 914 -41.71 12.89 25.84
CA PRO A 914 -42.74 11.90 25.56
C PRO A 914 -44.09 12.55 25.26
#